data_ba4e08021bb96deeed8bf81e543435db
#
_entry.id   ba4e08021bb96deeed8bf81e543435db
#
_cell.length_a   1.000
_cell.length_b   1.000
_cell.length_c   1.000
_cell.angle_alpha   90.00
_cell.angle_beta   90.00
_cell.angle_gamma   90.00
#
_symmetry.space_group_name_H-M   'P 1'
#
loop_
_entity.id
_entity.type
_entity.pdbx_description
1 polymer ?
#
loop_
_entity_poly.entity_id
_entity_poly.type
_entity_poly.pdbx_seq_one_letter_code
_entity_poly.pdbx_strand_id
1 'polypeptide(L)'
;MSAMNFRYSDYDVIVVGGGHAGIEASLAAARLGAHTLLITQTVDTIGRMSCNPSIGGVSKGNIVREIDALGGEMGKLADACMIQYRLLNKSRGPAVQSPRIQADKFLYAQTAQYTLEKEKNLHIYQDTVVDVISSQTAESGVVENGSVQAVLTARGRTISARAVVLTTGTFMEGKIYIGEFEAEEGRLGEKAAIGLGTALARKGFTMGRLKTGTPCRVLRKSVDLSVLEIQEADAVMRPFSFDTAEIFRPSAVCYVCYTNEHTHEVIRQNFHRSPLFSGKIHATGARYCPSIEDKVRKFPERTRHQLYIEPEGLMSDELYINGFSSSLPEDVQDQMLRTLTGFADAVITRPAYAVDYAVISPLQLGPDLQTRRIAGLFTAGQINGTSGYEEAGGQGLIAGINAALYSRACSTQPQPGTRPAAYEPFTLRRDEAYIGVMIDDLITQGVDEPYRMFTARAEYRLKLRHDTADERLTERAFRIGLQKQSSFTRLQEKLAQRGELIKHWRERKITGSLAEAEPALQCHLGKSFADALHDPLISLELICRCDPESTRYSDAIKTAAELEIRYEHYIIAQDKRIDKMKKMETSRIPANFNYDAVSGLSTESLARLKRVMPATIGQASRIPGIRPSDIMVLMVAIK
;
A
#
# COMPACT_ATOMS: atom_id res chain seq x y z
N MET A 1 -0.58 -50.04 3.62
CA MET A 1 0.29 -48.93 4.03
C MET A 1 -0.61 -47.86 4.59
N SER A 2 -0.59 -47.69 5.91
CA SER A 2 -1.37 -46.66 6.61
C SER A 2 -0.90 -45.29 6.12
N ALA A 3 -1.82 -44.48 5.56
CA ALA A 3 -1.55 -43.10 5.21
C ALA A 3 -1.09 -42.37 6.49
N MET A 4 0.16 -41.96 6.53
CA MET A 4 0.62 -41.00 7.53
C MET A 4 -0.28 -39.77 7.45
N ASN A 5 -1.14 -39.57 8.43
CA ASN A 5 -1.89 -38.33 8.61
C ASN A 5 -0.89 -37.20 8.86
N PHE A 6 -0.50 -36.51 7.81
CA PHE A 6 0.28 -35.30 7.93
C PHE A 6 -0.59 -34.21 8.55
N ARG A 7 -0.05 -33.49 9.55
CA ARG A 7 -0.69 -32.34 10.26
C ARG A 7 -1.06 -31.15 9.35
N TYR A 8 -0.86 -31.25 8.04
CA TYR A 8 -1.03 -30.18 7.04
C TYR A 8 -2.13 -30.52 6.03
N SER A 9 -3.25 -31.11 6.44
CA SER A 9 -4.27 -31.54 5.50
C SER A 9 -5.42 -30.57 5.28
N ASP A 10 -5.82 -29.77 6.26
CA ASP A 10 -7.02 -28.94 6.16
C ASP A 10 -6.82 -27.58 6.82
N TYR A 11 -6.68 -26.54 6.00
CA TYR A 11 -6.62 -25.16 6.46
C TYR A 11 -7.89 -24.41 6.08
N ASP A 12 -8.22 -23.39 6.87
CA ASP A 12 -9.27 -22.44 6.53
C ASP A 12 -8.78 -21.50 5.43
N VAL A 13 -7.54 -20.99 5.60
CA VAL A 13 -6.92 -20.03 4.69
C VAL A 13 -5.48 -20.45 4.38
N ILE A 14 -5.10 -20.44 3.10
CA ILE A 14 -3.70 -20.51 2.67
C ILE A 14 -3.31 -19.18 2.07
N VAL A 15 -2.19 -18.61 2.54
CA VAL A 15 -1.57 -17.42 1.97
C VAL A 15 -0.28 -17.81 1.25
N VAL A 16 -0.10 -17.36 0.00
CA VAL A 16 1.04 -17.71 -0.85
C VAL A 16 1.95 -16.50 -1.04
N GLY A 17 3.13 -16.55 -0.43
CA GLY A 17 4.15 -15.50 -0.48
C GLY A 17 4.31 -14.74 0.84
N GLY A 18 5.55 -14.63 1.34
CA GLY A 18 5.92 -14.00 2.62
C GLY A 18 6.30 -12.51 2.54
N GLY A 19 5.87 -11.77 1.50
CA GLY A 19 6.06 -10.32 1.38
C GLY A 19 5.07 -9.52 2.23
N HIS A 20 5.08 -8.18 2.10
CA HIS A 20 4.23 -7.29 2.90
C HIS A 20 2.72 -7.63 2.82
N ALA A 21 2.22 -7.99 1.62
CA ALA A 21 0.84 -8.43 1.47
C ALA A 21 0.57 -9.76 2.19
N GLY A 22 1.50 -10.72 2.10
CA GLY A 22 1.36 -12.01 2.75
C GLY A 22 1.42 -11.94 4.27
N ILE A 23 2.27 -11.07 4.83
CA ILE A 23 2.33 -10.81 6.28
C ILE A 23 0.98 -10.32 6.78
N GLU A 24 0.45 -9.25 6.16
CA GLU A 24 -0.82 -8.67 6.56
C GLU A 24 -2.00 -9.64 6.38
N ALA A 25 -2.03 -10.37 5.25
CA ALA A 25 -3.09 -11.34 4.98
C ALA A 25 -3.08 -12.52 5.98
N SER A 26 -1.89 -13.05 6.29
CA SER A 26 -1.73 -14.17 7.22
C SER A 26 -2.12 -13.79 8.64
N LEU A 27 -1.64 -12.64 9.13
CA LEU A 27 -1.95 -12.15 10.46
C LEU A 27 -3.44 -11.79 10.60
N ALA A 28 -4.03 -11.14 9.58
CA ALA A 28 -5.45 -10.81 9.61
C ALA A 28 -6.33 -12.08 9.68
N ALA A 29 -6.03 -13.07 8.83
CA ALA A 29 -6.79 -14.32 8.82
C ALA A 29 -6.65 -15.08 10.13
N ALA A 30 -5.44 -15.24 10.65
CA ALA A 30 -5.17 -15.97 11.90
C ALA A 30 -5.80 -15.27 13.11
N ARG A 31 -5.71 -13.94 13.21
CA ARG A 31 -6.29 -13.14 14.29
C ARG A 31 -7.82 -13.16 14.29
N LEU A 32 -8.44 -13.34 13.13
CA LEU A 32 -9.87 -13.57 13.01
C LEU A 32 -10.28 -15.02 13.34
N GLY A 33 -9.34 -15.87 13.75
CA GLY A 33 -9.57 -17.24 14.21
C GLY A 33 -9.51 -18.29 13.10
N ALA A 34 -9.13 -17.94 11.86
CA ALA A 34 -8.95 -18.92 10.79
C ALA A 34 -7.64 -19.72 11.00
N HIS A 35 -7.70 -21.04 10.84
CA HIS A 35 -6.51 -21.89 10.80
C HIS A 35 -5.76 -21.61 9.48
N THR A 36 -4.65 -20.88 9.58
CA THR A 36 -3.98 -20.26 8.46
C THR A 36 -2.61 -20.89 8.17
N LEU A 37 -2.29 -21.10 6.89
CA LEU A 37 -0.97 -21.52 6.43
C LEU A 37 -0.36 -20.45 5.54
N LEU A 38 0.81 -19.94 5.90
CA LEU A 38 1.66 -19.15 5.00
C LEU A 38 2.63 -20.08 4.27
N ILE A 39 2.55 -20.13 2.94
CA ILE A 39 3.52 -20.85 2.09
C ILE A 39 4.45 -19.82 1.45
N THR A 40 5.75 -19.95 1.67
CA THR A 40 6.78 -19.09 1.09
C THR A 40 7.96 -19.91 0.57
N GLN A 41 8.62 -19.43 -0.49
CA GLN A 41 9.78 -20.13 -1.08
C GLN A 41 10.97 -20.19 -0.10
N THR A 42 11.16 -19.14 0.69
CA THR A 42 12.26 -19.04 1.65
C THR A 42 11.75 -18.32 2.90
N VAL A 43 11.81 -19.02 4.04
CA VAL A 43 11.35 -18.47 5.33
C VAL A 43 12.22 -17.29 5.76
N ASP A 44 13.52 -17.38 5.57
CA ASP A 44 14.51 -16.35 5.96
C ASP A 44 14.37 -15.02 5.21
N THR A 45 13.51 -14.98 4.17
CA THR A 45 13.27 -13.76 3.39
C THR A 45 11.88 -13.16 3.58
N ILE A 46 11.13 -13.65 4.56
CA ILE A 46 9.86 -13.06 4.97
C ILE A 46 10.08 -11.57 5.33
N GLY A 47 9.20 -10.69 4.82
CA GLY A 47 9.28 -9.26 5.11
C GLY A 47 10.48 -8.52 4.51
N ARG A 48 11.29 -9.16 3.67
CA ARG A 48 12.48 -8.56 3.08
C ARG A 48 12.15 -7.36 2.20
N MET A 49 12.73 -6.21 2.55
CA MET A 49 12.60 -4.97 1.78
C MET A 49 13.55 -5.01 0.58
N SER A 50 13.02 -5.31 -0.61
CA SER A 50 13.79 -5.52 -1.84
C SER A 50 14.26 -4.22 -2.50
N CYS A 51 13.54 -3.13 -2.25
CA CYS A 51 13.80 -1.80 -2.80
C CYS A 51 14.30 -0.89 -1.68
N ASN A 52 13.84 0.37 -1.61
CA ASN A 52 14.27 1.32 -0.59
C ASN A 52 13.96 0.85 0.85
N PRO A 53 14.85 1.10 1.81
CA PRO A 53 14.66 0.75 3.21
C PRO A 53 13.77 1.79 3.91
N SER A 54 12.56 2.01 3.41
CA SER A 54 11.67 3.05 3.95
C SER A 54 10.20 2.64 3.87
N ILE A 55 9.43 3.08 4.85
CA ILE A 55 7.97 2.91 4.94
C ILE A 55 7.31 4.28 5.02
N GLY A 56 6.18 4.45 4.32
CA GLY A 56 5.44 5.69 4.28
C GLY A 56 5.87 6.64 3.17
N GLY A 57 5.59 7.92 3.36
CA GLY A 57 5.70 8.93 2.30
C GLY A 57 4.35 9.45 1.86
N VAL A 58 4.34 10.41 0.94
CA VAL A 58 3.11 11.10 0.50
C VAL A 58 2.05 10.08 0.05
N SER A 59 0.86 10.12 0.66
CA SER A 59 -0.25 9.16 0.56
C SER A 59 0.04 7.76 1.13
N LYS A 60 1.26 7.28 1.09
CA LYS A 60 1.65 5.94 1.56
C LYS A 60 1.63 5.85 3.10
N GLY A 61 2.11 6.89 3.79
CA GLY A 61 1.99 6.97 5.25
C GLY A 61 0.53 6.96 5.72
N ASN A 62 -0.40 7.46 4.91
CA ASN A 62 -1.84 7.35 5.18
C ASN A 62 -2.28 5.87 5.14
N ILE A 63 -1.83 5.09 4.13
CA ILE A 63 -2.13 3.65 4.03
C ILE A 63 -1.59 2.89 5.24
N VAL A 64 -0.34 3.18 5.69
CA VAL A 64 0.23 2.53 6.89
C VAL A 64 -0.62 2.79 8.13
N ARG A 65 -1.06 4.04 8.32
CA ARG A 65 -1.93 4.40 9.44
C ARG A 65 -3.31 3.72 9.34
N GLU A 66 -3.83 3.52 8.12
CA GLU A 66 -5.08 2.80 7.87
C GLU A 66 -4.92 1.30 8.12
N ILE A 67 -3.79 0.70 7.72
CA ILE A 67 -3.45 -0.69 8.07
C ILE A 67 -3.44 -0.87 9.58
N ASP A 68 -2.76 0.01 10.32
CA ASP A 68 -2.67 -0.04 11.79
C ASP A 68 -4.05 0.13 12.45
N ALA A 69 -4.84 1.11 12.01
CA ALA A 69 -6.20 1.35 12.51
C ALA A 69 -7.12 0.15 12.31
N LEU A 70 -6.91 -0.62 11.26
CA LEU A 70 -7.62 -1.86 10.97
C LEU A 70 -7.07 -3.08 11.75
N GLY A 71 -6.00 -2.94 12.52
CA GLY A 71 -5.40 -4.03 13.30
C GLY A 71 -4.28 -4.79 12.57
N GLY A 72 -3.78 -4.24 11.45
CA GLY A 72 -2.61 -4.77 10.73
C GLY A 72 -1.29 -4.54 11.47
N GLU A 73 -0.20 -4.95 10.87
CA GLU A 73 1.11 -5.03 11.54
C GLU A 73 2.15 -4.05 11.02
N MET A 74 2.04 -3.58 9.78
CA MET A 74 3.07 -2.74 9.13
C MET A 74 3.45 -1.50 9.93
N GLY A 75 2.49 -0.85 10.59
CA GLY A 75 2.75 0.30 11.46
C GLY A 75 3.64 -0.06 12.65
N LYS A 76 3.36 -1.19 13.31
CA LYS A 76 4.11 -1.70 14.46
C LYS A 76 5.51 -2.18 14.05
N LEU A 77 5.62 -2.87 12.90
CA LEU A 77 6.91 -3.27 12.34
C LEU A 77 7.76 -2.04 11.97
N ALA A 78 7.14 -1.00 11.41
CA ALA A 78 7.81 0.25 11.11
C ALA A 78 8.35 0.92 12.38
N ASP A 79 7.55 0.99 13.44
CA ASP A 79 7.95 1.55 14.73
C ASP A 79 9.11 0.75 15.37
N ALA A 80 9.06 -0.58 15.26
CA ALA A 80 10.10 -1.46 15.79
C ALA A 80 11.46 -1.32 15.09
N CYS A 81 11.51 -0.88 13.84
CA CYS A 81 12.74 -0.82 13.02
C CYS A 81 13.13 0.60 12.55
N MET A 82 12.38 1.62 12.92
CA MET A 82 12.62 3.00 12.51
C MET A 82 14.01 3.49 12.94
N ILE A 83 14.78 4.02 11.97
CA ILE A 83 16.09 4.65 12.22
C ILE A 83 16.13 6.13 11.81
N GLN A 84 15.10 6.62 11.11
CA GLN A 84 14.88 8.04 10.83
C GLN A 84 13.39 8.30 10.64
N TYR A 85 12.90 9.43 11.12
CA TYR A 85 11.52 9.89 10.92
C TYR A 85 11.48 11.25 10.26
N ARG A 86 10.55 11.44 9.33
CA ARG A 86 10.23 12.73 8.72
C ARG A 86 8.74 12.86 8.44
N LEU A 87 8.14 13.97 8.82
CA LEU A 87 6.83 14.35 8.33
C LEU A 87 7.02 15.11 7.01
N LEU A 88 6.57 14.54 5.91
CA LEU A 88 6.67 15.17 4.60
C LEU A 88 5.60 16.25 4.40
N ASN A 89 5.90 17.25 3.57
CA ASN A 89 5.01 18.37 3.25
C ASN A 89 4.59 19.21 4.46
N LYS A 90 5.45 19.40 5.47
CA LYS A 90 5.17 20.23 6.66
C LYS A 90 4.72 21.65 6.33
N SER A 91 5.27 22.23 5.26
CA SER A 91 4.91 23.58 4.77
C SER A 91 3.59 23.61 3.98
N ARG A 92 2.95 22.47 3.78
CA ARG A 92 1.65 22.34 3.10
C ARG A 92 0.54 22.12 4.11
N GLY A 93 -0.71 22.25 3.63
CA GLY A 93 -1.87 21.95 4.47
C GLY A 93 -1.94 20.47 4.88
N PRO A 94 -2.64 20.14 5.98
CA PRO A 94 -2.66 18.81 6.61
C PRO A 94 -3.17 17.70 5.70
N ALA A 95 -3.96 18.03 4.69
CA ALA A 95 -4.51 17.09 3.71
C ALA A 95 -3.47 16.34 2.86
N VAL A 96 -2.21 16.81 2.83
CA VAL A 96 -1.11 16.21 2.05
C VAL A 96 0.12 15.92 2.89
N GLN A 97 0.08 16.21 4.18
CA GLN A 97 1.14 15.80 5.11
C GLN A 97 1.10 14.29 5.30
N SER A 98 2.27 13.68 5.39
CA SER A 98 2.34 12.22 5.56
C SER A 98 3.67 11.81 6.20
N PRO A 99 3.66 10.88 7.18
CA PRO A 99 4.87 10.37 7.79
C PRO A 99 5.65 9.46 6.85
N ARG A 100 6.97 9.52 6.95
CA ARG A 100 7.92 8.60 6.31
C ARG A 100 9.03 8.26 7.28
N ILE A 101 9.43 6.99 7.29
CA ILE A 101 10.60 6.52 8.03
C ILE A 101 11.63 5.91 7.10
N GLN A 102 12.90 5.98 7.52
CA GLN A 102 13.89 4.99 7.13
C GLN A 102 13.85 3.84 8.13
N ALA A 103 13.97 2.63 7.63
CA ALA A 103 13.91 1.41 8.39
C ALA A 103 15.28 0.70 8.39
N ASP A 104 15.63 0.10 9.50
CA ASP A 104 16.58 -1.01 9.49
C ASP A 104 15.88 -2.20 8.84
N LYS A 105 16.21 -2.48 7.57
CA LYS A 105 15.51 -3.50 6.78
C LYS A 105 15.70 -4.91 7.29
N PHE A 106 16.84 -5.17 7.96
CA PHE A 106 17.14 -6.49 8.53
C PHE A 106 16.28 -6.73 9.76
N LEU A 107 16.21 -5.73 10.64
CA LEU A 107 15.37 -5.78 11.82
C LEU A 107 13.89 -5.83 11.45
N TYR A 108 13.46 -5.14 10.38
CA TYR A 108 12.08 -5.22 9.86
C TYR A 108 11.72 -6.66 9.48
N ALA A 109 12.56 -7.32 8.67
CA ALA A 109 12.33 -8.69 8.22
C ALA A 109 12.34 -9.68 9.40
N GLN A 110 13.31 -9.56 10.31
CA GLN A 110 13.42 -10.40 11.51
C GLN A 110 12.19 -10.25 12.42
N THR A 111 11.75 -9.01 12.66
CA THR A 111 10.58 -8.73 13.50
C THR A 111 9.30 -9.27 12.84
N ALA A 112 9.16 -9.11 11.52
CA ALA A 112 8.02 -9.62 10.77
C ALA A 112 7.94 -11.15 10.83
N GLN A 113 9.07 -11.84 10.61
CA GLN A 113 9.14 -13.30 10.73
C GLN A 113 8.76 -13.75 12.13
N TYR A 114 9.37 -13.16 13.17
CA TYR A 114 9.09 -13.49 14.56
C TYR A 114 7.61 -13.27 14.93
N THR A 115 6.99 -12.19 14.44
CA THR A 115 5.57 -11.91 14.67
C THR A 115 4.67 -13.01 14.08
N LEU A 116 4.98 -13.47 12.86
CA LEU A 116 4.24 -14.56 12.22
C LEU A 116 4.42 -15.89 12.96
N GLU A 117 5.62 -16.21 13.41
CA GLU A 117 5.93 -17.45 14.16
C GLU A 117 5.21 -17.51 15.52
N LYS A 118 4.95 -16.35 16.14
CA LYS A 118 4.26 -16.25 17.43
C LYS A 118 2.74 -16.27 17.31
N GLU A 119 2.19 -16.08 16.10
CA GLU A 119 0.74 -16.02 15.92
C GLU A 119 0.09 -17.40 16.07
N LYS A 120 -0.93 -17.52 16.96
CA LYS A 120 -1.46 -18.82 17.42
C LYS A 120 -2.06 -19.68 16.33
N ASN A 121 -2.80 -19.09 15.40
CA ASN A 121 -3.54 -19.82 14.37
C ASN A 121 -2.80 -19.84 13.05
N LEU A 122 -1.49 -19.60 13.06
CA LEU A 122 -0.66 -19.45 11.87
C LEU A 122 0.46 -20.49 11.85
N HIS A 123 0.57 -21.22 10.75
CA HIS A 123 1.71 -22.05 10.42
C HIS A 123 2.47 -21.48 9.22
N ILE A 124 3.77 -21.70 9.18
CA ILE A 124 4.64 -21.31 8.06
C ILE A 124 5.19 -22.60 7.42
N TYR A 125 5.15 -22.66 6.09
CA TYR A 125 5.65 -23.77 5.32
C TYR A 125 6.50 -23.31 4.14
N GLN A 126 7.70 -23.84 4.04
CA GLN A 126 8.62 -23.48 2.96
C GLN A 126 8.37 -24.37 1.74
N ASP A 127 7.76 -23.81 0.70
CA ASP A 127 7.60 -24.43 -0.62
C ASP A 127 7.20 -23.36 -1.66
N THR A 128 7.15 -23.75 -2.93
CA THR A 128 6.64 -22.92 -4.03
C THR A 128 5.29 -23.47 -4.48
N VAL A 129 4.25 -22.61 -4.48
CA VAL A 129 2.95 -22.98 -5.05
C VAL A 129 3.00 -22.83 -6.57
N VAL A 130 2.61 -23.88 -7.29
CA VAL A 130 2.65 -23.95 -8.75
C VAL A 130 1.26 -24.03 -9.39
N ASP A 131 0.23 -24.36 -8.63
CA ASP A 131 -1.17 -24.35 -9.09
C ASP A 131 -2.15 -24.15 -7.93
N VAL A 132 -3.35 -23.67 -8.28
CA VAL A 132 -4.54 -23.60 -7.39
C VAL A 132 -5.57 -24.60 -7.93
N ILE A 133 -5.88 -25.61 -7.16
CA ILE A 133 -6.89 -26.62 -7.51
C ILE A 133 -8.28 -26.04 -7.21
N SER A 134 -9.17 -26.09 -8.21
CA SER A 134 -10.55 -25.60 -8.10
C SER A 134 -11.56 -26.64 -8.57
N SER A 135 -12.78 -26.55 -8.07
CA SER A 135 -13.91 -27.30 -8.61
C SER A 135 -14.34 -26.75 -9.98
N GLN A 136 -15.14 -27.54 -10.74
CA GLN A 136 -15.76 -27.13 -12.00
C GLN A 136 -14.76 -26.64 -13.07
N THR A 137 -13.64 -27.34 -13.21
CA THR A 137 -12.72 -27.13 -14.33
C THR A 137 -13.24 -27.88 -15.55
N ALA A 138 -13.51 -27.16 -16.65
CA ALA A 138 -13.89 -27.76 -17.94
C ALA A 138 -12.74 -28.58 -18.53
N GLU A 139 -13.01 -29.45 -19.50
CA GLU A 139 -11.98 -30.24 -20.23
C GLU A 139 -10.93 -29.32 -20.88
N SER A 140 -11.31 -28.13 -21.30
CA SER A 140 -10.40 -27.06 -21.79
C SER A 140 -9.44 -26.49 -20.74
N GLY A 141 -9.60 -26.85 -19.46
CA GLY A 141 -8.85 -26.28 -18.33
C GLY A 141 -9.42 -24.94 -17.81
N VAL A 142 -10.35 -24.32 -18.52
CA VAL A 142 -10.99 -23.05 -18.08
C VAL A 142 -11.95 -23.32 -16.92
N VAL A 143 -11.93 -22.47 -15.90
CA VAL A 143 -12.84 -22.54 -14.74
C VAL A 143 -13.92 -21.47 -14.87
N GLU A 144 -15.17 -21.91 -14.81
CA GLU A 144 -16.32 -21.02 -14.74
C GLU A 144 -17.11 -21.31 -13.47
N ASN A 145 -17.29 -20.27 -12.63
CA ASN A 145 -18.01 -20.37 -11.36
C ASN A 145 -17.48 -21.49 -10.44
N GLY A 146 -16.16 -21.72 -10.44
CA GLY A 146 -15.52 -22.70 -9.57
C GLY A 146 -15.30 -22.17 -8.15
N SER A 147 -14.89 -23.06 -7.24
CA SER A 147 -14.40 -22.69 -5.91
C SER A 147 -13.04 -23.32 -5.63
N VAL A 148 -12.23 -22.66 -4.82
CA VAL A 148 -10.94 -23.19 -4.34
C VAL A 148 -11.16 -24.47 -3.57
N GLN A 149 -10.28 -25.46 -3.79
CA GLN A 149 -10.23 -26.71 -3.03
C GLN A 149 -8.86 -26.92 -2.37
N ALA A 150 -7.76 -26.60 -3.08
CA ALA A 150 -6.41 -26.83 -2.61
C ALA A 150 -5.38 -25.98 -3.37
N VAL A 151 -4.14 -26.02 -2.91
CA VAL A 151 -2.97 -25.59 -3.68
C VAL A 151 -2.06 -26.80 -3.95
N LEU A 152 -1.38 -26.77 -5.11
CA LEU A 152 -0.34 -27.73 -5.46
C LEU A 152 1.03 -27.05 -5.32
N THR A 153 1.96 -27.70 -4.62
CA THR A 153 3.32 -27.19 -4.45
C THR A 153 4.30 -27.83 -5.43
N ALA A 154 5.45 -27.21 -5.63
CA ALA A 154 6.51 -27.68 -6.53
C ALA A 154 7.07 -29.05 -6.10
N ARG A 155 7.01 -29.41 -4.82
CA ARG A 155 7.40 -30.73 -4.30
C ARG A 155 6.27 -31.77 -4.38
N GLY A 156 5.18 -31.48 -5.11
CA GLY A 156 4.08 -32.40 -5.36
C GLY A 156 3.07 -32.54 -4.22
N ARG A 157 3.06 -31.65 -3.24
CA ARG A 157 2.07 -31.66 -2.17
C ARG A 157 0.79 -30.95 -2.58
N THR A 158 -0.33 -31.58 -2.33
CA THR A 158 -1.65 -30.95 -2.39
C THR A 158 -2.10 -30.63 -0.97
N ILE A 159 -2.39 -29.35 -0.70
CA ILE A 159 -2.80 -28.86 0.62
C ILE A 159 -4.18 -28.20 0.47
N SER A 160 -5.18 -28.74 1.18
CA SER A 160 -6.57 -28.30 1.09
C SER A 160 -6.80 -27.00 1.85
N ALA A 161 -7.64 -26.13 1.30
CA ALA A 161 -8.09 -24.91 1.95
C ALA A 161 -9.47 -24.45 1.44
N ARG A 162 -10.22 -23.74 2.29
CA ARG A 162 -11.49 -23.10 1.90
C ARG A 162 -11.25 -21.80 1.14
N ALA A 163 -10.15 -21.09 1.47
CA ALA A 163 -9.76 -19.87 0.79
C ALA A 163 -8.24 -19.83 0.55
N VAL A 164 -7.83 -19.19 -0.54
CA VAL A 164 -6.42 -18.98 -0.91
C VAL A 164 -6.22 -17.50 -1.22
N VAL A 165 -5.14 -16.91 -0.67
CA VAL A 165 -4.71 -15.54 -0.96
C VAL A 165 -3.36 -15.59 -1.68
N LEU A 166 -3.31 -15.17 -2.95
CA LEU A 166 -2.07 -15.08 -3.71
C LEU A 166 -1.42 -13.72 -3.52
N THR A 167 -0.18 -13.72 -3.03
CA THR A 167 0.63 -12.51 -2.74
C THR A 167 2.04 -12.63 -3.30
N THR A 168 2.15 -13.07 -4.55
CA THR A 168 3.37 -13.56 -5.19
C THR A 168 4.46 -12.53 -5.45
N GLY A 169 4.17 -11.24 -5.29
CA GLY A 169 5.14 -10.16 -5.51
C GLY A 169 5.72 -10.16 -6.93
N THR A 170 7.04 -10.07 -7.03
CA THR A 170 7.78 -10.13 -8.31
C THR A 170 8.20 -11.55 -8.70
N PHE A 171 7.78 -12.58 -7.95
CA PHE A 171 8.28 -13.94 -8.14
C PHE A 171 7.48 -14.74 -9.17
N MET A 172 6.20 -14.44 -9.39
CA MET A 172 5.38 -15.19 -10.37
C MET A 172 5.89 -14.95 -11.79
N GLU A 173 6.47 -16.01 -12.40
CA GLU A 173 7.12 -15.97 -13.72
C GLU A 173 8.14 -14.82 -13.82
N GLY A 174 8.86 -14.54 -12.71
CA GLY A 174 9.80 -13.43 -12.57
C GLY A 174 11.05 -13.64 -13.42
N LYS A 175 11.56 -12.56 -14.03
CA LYS A 175 12.80 -12.56 -14.78
C LYS A 175 13.58 -11.28 -14.52
N ILE A 176 14.84 -11.39 -14.10
CA ILE A 176 15.72 -10.25 -13.86
C ILE A 176 16.61 -9.97 -15.06
N TYR A 177 17.05 -8.69 -15.15
CA TYR A 177 17.90 -8.22 -16.24
C TYR A 177 18.97 -7.27 -15.70
N ILE A 178 20.22 -7.51 -16.10
CA ILE A 178 21.39 -6.63 -15.86
C ILE A 178 22.16 -6.57 -17.19
N GLY A 179 21.90 -5.56 -18.01
CA GLY A 179 22.44 -5.51 -19.37
C GLY A 179 22.11 -6.75 -20.19
N GLU A 180 23.14 -7.47 -20.58
CA GLU A 180 23.05 -8.70 -21.37
C GLU A 180 22.64 -9.92 -20.52
N PHE A 181 22.88 -9.88 -19.21
CA PHE A 181 22.53 -10.96 -18.28
C PHE A 181 21.03 -11.02 -17.99
N GLU A 182 20.46 -12.23 -17.98
CA GLU A 182 19.09 -12.51 -17.62
C GLU A 182 18.98 -13.83 -16.85
N ALA A 183 18.07 -13.88 -15.87
CA ALA A 183 17.80 -15.09 -15.09
C ALA A 183 16.33 -15.18 -14.66
N GLU A 184 15.81 -16.41 -14.52
CA GLU A 184 14.47 -16.67 -13.96
C GLU A 184 14.49 -16.51 -12.45
N GLU A 185 14.40 -15.25 -12.02
CA GLU A 185 14.47 -14.84 -10.63
C GLU A 185 13.40 -13.79 -10.32
N GLY A 186 12.82 -13.85 -9.12
CA GLY A 186 11.92 -12.83 -8.60
C GLY A 186 12.66 -11.68 -7.94
N ARG A 187 13.89 -11.95 -7.51
CA ARG A 187 14.85 -11.04 -6.88
C ARG A 187 16.24 -11.59 -7.11
N LEU A 188 17.25 -10.75 -7.23
CA LEU A 188 18.64 -11.17 -7.47
C LEU A 188 19.08 -12.25 -6.48
N GLY A 189 19.46 -13.42 -7.00
CA GLY A 189 19.84 -14.61 -6.25
C GLY A 189 18.67 -15.42 -5.66
N GLU A 190 17.43 -15.11 -6.01
CA GLU A 190 16.23 -15.83 -5.54
C GLU A 190 15.37 -16.28 -6.73
N LYS A 191 15.20 -17.59 -6.87
CA LYS A 191 14.49 -18.23 -8.00
C LYS A 191 13.06 -17.71 -8.16
N ALA A 192 12.61 -17.60 -9.40
CA ALA A 192 11.22 -17.30 -9.72
C ALA A 192 10.28 -18.47 -9.31
N ALA A 193 9.02 -18.15 -9.08
CA ALA A 193 7.93 -19.11 -8.93
C ALA A 193 7.35 -19.41 -10.32
N ILE A 194 7.81 -20.48 -10.95
CA ILE A 194 7.38 -20.88 -12.28
C ILE A 194 6.21 -21.87 -12.19
N GLY A 195 5.23 -21.74 -13.08
CA GLY A 195 4.08 -22.62 -13.23
C GLY A 195 2.76 -22.00 -12.80
N LEU A 196 2.74 -21.23 -11.71
CA LEU A 196 1.50 -20.64 -11.18
C LEU A 196 0.84 -19.67 -12.18
N GLY A 197 1.62 -18.79 -12.82
CA GLY A 197 1.10 -17.86 -13.83
C GLY A 197 0.48 -18.57 -15.01
N THR A 198 1.17 -19.61 -15.51
CA THR A 198 0.67 -20.48 -16.57
C THR A 198 -0.59 -21.24 -16.15
N ALA A 199 -0.65 -21.72 -14.91
CA ALA A 199 -1.84 -22.40 -14.36
C ALA A 199 -3.06 -21.45 -14.27
N LEU A 200 -2.85 -20.22 -13.83
CA LEU A 200 -3.91 -19.19 -13.80
C LEU A 200 -4.40 -18.84 -15.20
N ALA A 201 -3.48 -18.67 -16.18
CA ALA A 201 -3.84 -18.44 -17.58
C ALA A 201 -4.71 -19.57 -18.15
N ARG A 202 -4.35 -20.85 -17.91
CA ARG A 202 -5.16 -22.01 -18.33
C ARG A 202 -6.57 -22.01 -17.69
N LYS A 203 -6.70 -21.52 -16.46
CA LYS A 203 -7.99 -21.36 -15.77
C LYS A 203 -8.82 -20.18 -16.31
N GLY A 204 -8.32 -19.47 -17.33
CA GLY A 204 -9.03 -18.39 -18.02
C GLY A 204 -8.80 -16.99 -17.42
N PHE A 205 -7.81 -16.81 -16.53
CA PHE A 205 -7.45 -15.48 -16.09
C PHE A 205 -6.73 -14.69 -17.19
N THR A 206 -7.08 -13.43 -17.34
CA THR A 206 -6.35 -12.48 -18.18
C THR A 206 -5.08 -12.08 -17.47
N MET A 207 -3.95 -12.48 -18.05
CA MET A 207 -2.61 -12.20 -17.52
C MET A 207 -1.98 -11.01 -18.23
N GLY A 208 -1.08 -10.33 -17.54
CA GLY A 208 -0.22 -9.28 -18.06
C GLY A 208 1.20 -9.40 -17.51
N ARG A 209 2.09 -8.51 -17.93
CA ARG A 209 3.45 -8.40 -17.37
C ARG A 209 3.74 -6.95 -17.03
N LEU A 210 4.34 -6.72 -15.86
CA LEU A 210 4.80 -5.41 -15.42
C LEU A 210 6.27 -5.47 -15.01
N LYS A 211 6.94 -4.32 -15.07
CA LYS A 211 8.36 -4.20 -14.76
C LYS A 211 8.57 -3.25 -13.60
N THR A 212 9.48 -3.63 -12.71
CA THR A 212 10.06 -2.72 -11.71
C THR A 212 11.58 -2.85 -11.72
N GLY A 213 12.27 -2.14 -10.82
CA GLY A 213 13.72 -2.24 -10.70
C GLY A 213 14.20 -1.71 -9.36
N THR A 214 15.46 -1.95 -9.06
CA THR A 214 16.14 -1.47 -7.86
C THR A 214 17.51 -0.91 -8.21
N PRO A 215 18.04 0.11 -7.51
CA PRO A 215 19.40 0.60 -7.69
C PRO A 215 20.44 -0.35 -7.08
N CYS A 216 21.71 -0.09 -7.39
CA CYS A 216 22.84 -0.77 -6.77
C CYS A 216 22.94 -0.43 -5.27
N ARG A 217 23.66 -1.27 -4.53
CA ARG A 217 24.11 -1.01 -3.17
C ARG A 217 25.63 -0.85 -3.20
N VAL A 218 26.11 0.03 -2.32
CA VAL A 218 27.55 0.31 -2.21
C VAL A 218 28.02 0.22 -0.76
N LEU A 219 29.28 -0.12 -0.56
CA LEU A 219 29.92 -0.10 0.75
C LEU A 219 30.04 1.34 1.26
N ARG A 220 29.54 1.63 2.44
CA ARG A 220 29.60 2.94 3.09
C ARG A 220 31.02 3.48 3.21
N LYS A 221 31.97 2.62 3.62
CA LYS A 221 33.38 2.99 3.81
C LYS A 221 34.11 3.35 2.50
N SER A 222 33.51 3.05 1.34
CA SER A 222 34.06 3.37 0.02
C SER A 222 33.47 4.66 -0.58
N VAL A 223 32.61 5.37 0.17
CA VAL A 223 31.97 6.63 -0.27
C VAL A 223 32.43 7.76 0.66
N ASP A 224 32.90 8.85 0.08
CA ASP A 224 33.17 10.08 0.83
C ASP A 224 31.86 10.83 1.12
N LEU A 225 31.28 10.53 2.28
CA LEU A 225 30.05 11.16 2.72
C LEU A 225 30.24 12.60 3.21
N SER A 226 31.48 13.05 3.46
CA SER A 226 31.78 14.38 4.00
C SER A 226 31.50 15.50 3.00
N VAL A 227 31.49 15.17 1.72
CA VAL A 227 31.21 16.11 0.61
C VAL A 227 29.73 16.16 0.21
N LEU A 228 28.89 15.37 0.85
CA LEU A 228 27.46 15.27 0.52
C LEU A 228 26.59 16.11 1.48
N GLU A 229 25.50 16.63 0.96
CA GLU A 229 24.50 17.33 1.75
C GLU A 229 23.77 16.35 2.69
N ILE A 230 23.74 16.67 3.99
CA ILE A 230 23.06 15.85 4.99
C ILE A 230 21.56 16.13 4.95
N GLN A 231 20.77 15.06 4.94
CA GLN A 231 19.33 15.13 5.12
C GLN A 231 18.96 14.69 6.54
N GLU A 232 18.72 15.68 7.40
CA GLU A 232 18.38 15.47 8.80
C GLU A 232 17.02 14.80 9.02
N ALA A 233 16.90 14.08 10.13
CA ALA A 233 15.63 13.63 10.67
C ALA A 233 14.82 14.77 11.28
N ASP A 234 13.54 14.55 11.54
CA ASP A 234 12.79 15.38 12.47
C ASP A 234 13.29 15.16 13.90
N ALA A 235 13.30 16.20 14.72
CA ALA A 235 13.82 16.15 16.10
C ALA A 235 13.11 15.10 16.97
N VAL A 236 11.84 14.80 16.67
CA VAL A 236 11.03 13.83 17.39
C VAL A 236 10.55 12.73 16.43
N MET A 237 10.87 11.48 16.74
CA MET A 237 10.32 10.32 16.06
C MET A 237 8.89 10.09 16.53
N ARG A 238 7.93 10.14 15.61
CA ARG A 238 6.52 9.89 15.91
C ARG A 238 6.12 8.50 15.43
N PRO A 239 5.42 7.71 16.26
CA PRO A 239 4.98 6.37 15.88
C PRO A 239 4.04 6.36 14.67
N PHE A 240 4.12 5.31 13.86
CA PHE A 240 3.09 4.97 12.90
C PHE A 240 1.89 4.30 13.57
N SER A 241 2.14 3.39 14.51
CA SER A 241 1.06 2.70 15.20
C SER A 241 0.40 3.63 16.23
N PHE A 242 -0.93 3.57 16.28
CA PHE A 242 -1.72 4.21 17.35
C PHE A 242 -1.53 3.50 18.69
N ASP A 243 -1.01 2.26 18.68
CA ASP A 243 -0.73 1.47 19.88
C ASP A 243 0.66 1.74 20.49
N THR A 244 1.58 2.37 19.73
CA THR A 244 2.91 2.74 20.21
C THR A 244 2.89 4.12 20.83
N ALA A 245 3.30 4.23 22.10
CA ALA A 245 3.31 5.51 22.82
C ALA A 245 4.48 6.41 22.37
N GLU A 246 5.71 5.88 22.43
CA GLU A 246 6.95 6.62 22.14
C GLU A 246 7.98 5.71 21.46
N ILE A 247 8.93 6.33 20.77
CA ILE A 247 10.04 5.63 20.12
C ILE A 247 11.38 6.20 20.62
N PHE A 248 12.17 5.32 21.21
CA PHE A 248 13.53 5.63 21.68
C PHE A 248 14.53 4.79 20.89
N ARG A 249 15.07 5.35 19.80
CA ARG A 249 16.05 4.67 18.96
C ARG A 249 17.09 5.64 18.45
N PRO A 250 18.30 5.15 18.13
CA PRO A 250 19.32 5.96 17.46
C PRO A 250 18.80 6.46 16.12
N SER A 251 19.00 7.75 15.85
CA SER A 251 18.65 8.34 14.54
C SER A 251 19.82 8.22 13.59
N ALA A 252 19.55 7.79 12.36
CA ALA A 252 20.48 7.82 11.25
C ALA A 252 20.17 9.02 10.33
N VAL A 253 21.16 9.48 9.58
CA VAL A 253 20.99 10.52 8.56
C VAL A 253 21.03 9.88 7.17
N CYS A 254 20.33 10.50 6.23
CA CYS A 254 20.48 10.25 4.82
C CYS A 254 21.29 11.37 4.19
N TYR A 255 21.76 11.16 2.96
CA TYR A 255 22.50 12.17 2.24
C TYR A 255 21.87 12.44 0.88
N VAL A 256 22.10 13.63 0.36
CA VAL A 256 21.64 14.04 -0.98
C VAL A 256 22.83 14.11 -1.91
N CYS A 257 22.68 13.52 -3.08
CA CYS A 257 23.63 13.57 -4.18
C CYS A 257 22.90 13.88 -5.48
N TYR A 258 23.63 14.19 -6.54
CA TYR A 258 23.07 14.48 -7.86
C TYR A 258 23.86 13.77 -8.95
N THR A 259 23.17 13.29 -9.98
CA THR A 259 23.83 12.97 -11.24
C THR A 259 24.36 14.26 -11.89
N ASN A 260 25.26 14.14 -12.81
CA ASN A 260 25.83 15.25 -13.59
C ASN A 260 25.88 14.91 -15.08
N GLU A 261 26.34 15.84 -15.90
CA GLU A 261 26.38 15.65 -17.35
C GLU A 261 27.28 14.47 -17.77
N HIS A 262 28.39 14.25 -17.04
CA HIS A 262 29.26 13.10 -17.29
C HIS A 262 28.57 11.77 -16.99
N THR A 263 27.80 11.71 -15.89
CA THR A 263 26.92 10.56 -15.61
C THR A 263 25.95 10.29 -16.77
N HIS A 264 25.31 11.37 -17.27
CA HIS A 264 24.33 11.26 -18.36
C HIS A 264 24.98 10.83 -19.68
N GLU A 265 26.22 11.27 -19.94
CA GLU A 265 26.95 10.87 -21.13
C GLU A 265 27.30 9.37 -21.11
N VAL A 266 27.82 8.86 -20.00
CA VAL A 266 28.05 7.42 -19.82
C VAL A 266 26.76 6.62 -20.09
N ILE A 267 25.62 7.09 -19.57
CA ILE A 267 24.33 6.43 -19.79
C ILE A 267 23.91 6.49 -21.26
N ARG A 268 24.01 7.66 -21.93
CA ARG A 268 23.63 7.84 -23.35
C ARG A 268 24.41 6.91 -24.28
N GLN A 269 25.73 6.83 -24.08
CA GLN A 269 26.61 5.96 -24.87
C GLN A 269 26.26 4.48 -24.76
N ASN A 270 25.61 4.07 -23.67
CA ASN A 270 25.25 2.68 -23.38
C ASN A 270 23.75 2.36 -23.50
N PHE A 271 22.92 3.25 -24.08
CA PHE A 271 21.49 2.96 -24.28
C PHE A 271 21.23 1.67 -25.05
N HIS A 272 22.08 1.34 -26.02
CA HIS A 272 21.96 0.13 -26.84
C HIS A 272 22.14 -1.17 -26.03
N ARG A 273 22.81 -1.11 -24.86
CA ARG A 273 23.02 -2.24 -23.94
C ARG A 273 21.93 -2.36 -22.88
N SER A 274 21.00 -1.41 -22.82
CA SER A 274 19.88 -1.48 -21.86
C SER A 274 18.82 -2.47 -22.33
N PRO A 275 18.43 -3.47 -21.52
CA PRO A 275 17.32 -4.38 -21.81
C PRO A 275 15.99 -3.66 -22.07
N LEU A 276 15.83 -2.48 -21.47
CA LEU A 276 14.65 -1.63 -21.66
C LEU A 276 14.55 -1.07 -23.09
N PHE A 277 15.69 -0.75 -23.71
CA PHE A 277 15.74 -0.09 -25.03
C PHE A 277 16.07 -1.06 -26.17
N SER A 278 16.68 -2.20 -25.88
CA SER A 278 16.95 -3.27 -26.85
C SER A 278 15.73 -4.14 -27.17
N GLY A 279 14.58 -3.90 -26.52
CA GLY A 279 13.37 -4.70 -26.74
C GLY A 279 13.34 -6.05 -26.00
N LYS A 280 14.29 -6.34 -25.12
CA LYS A 280 14.24 -7.57 -24.27
C LYS A 280 13.12 -7.52 -23.25
N ILE A 281 12.87 -6.34 -22.66
CA ILE A 281 11.78 -6.10 -21.70
C ILE A 281 10.59 -5.52 -22.46
N HIS A 282 9.54 -6.28 -22.61
CA HIS A 282 8.26 -5.85 -23.20
C HIS A 282 7.27 -5.32 -22.15
N ALA A 283 7.54 -5.59 -20.87
CA ALA A 283 6.68 -5.20 -19.76
C ALA A 283 6.68 -3.69 -19.50
N THR A 284 5.51 -3.12 -19.20
CA THR A 284 5.37 -1.71 -18.87
C THR A 284 6.01 -1.39 -17.50
N GLY A 285 6.87 -0.37 -17.48
CA GLY A 285 7.54 0.11 -16.26
C GLY A 285 6.73 1.15 -15.50
N ALA A 286 7.06 1.34 -14.21
CA ALA A 286 6.41 2.32 -13.36
C ALA A 286 6.74 3.75 -13.80
N ARG A 287 5.71 4.56 -14.12
CA ARG A 287 5.82 5.96 -14.53
C ARG A 287 6.57 6.84 -13.51
N TYR A 288 6.37 6.57 -12.23
CA TYR A 288 6.87 7.40 -11.13
C TYR A 288 8.09 6.81 -10.40
N CYS A 289 8.65 5.71 -10.90
CA CYS A 289 9.94 5.18 -10.51
C CYS A 289 10.70 4.71 -11.75
N PRO A 290 10.93 5.62 -12.72
CA PRO A 290 11.68 5.27 -13.91
C PRO A 290 13.13 4.98 -13.53
N SER A 291 13.78 4.09 -14.27
CA SER A 291 15.21 3.90 -14.14
C SER A 291 15.97 5.18 -14.53
N ILE A 292 17.23 5.29 -14.11
CA ILE A 292 18.02 6.49 -14.41
C ILE A 292 18.21 6.69 -15.90
N GLU A 293 18.41 5.61 -16.68
CA GLU A 293 18.51 5.66 -18.13
C GLU A 293 17.20 6.12 -18.78
N ASP A 294 16.04 5.77 -18.23
CA ASP A 294 14.73 6.24 -18.71
C ASP A 294 14.52 7.75 -18.41
N LYS A 295 15.00 8.23 -17.25
CA LYS A 295 14.97 9.66 -16.90
C LYS A 295 15.85 10.47 -17.86
N VAL A 296 17.09 10.03 -18.11
CA VAL A 296 18.03 10.71 -19.02
C VAL A 296 17.48 10.75 -20.45
N ARG A 297 16.80 9.69 -20.89
CA ARG A 297 16.17 9.64 -22.21
C ARG A 297 14.94 10.54 -22.33
N LYS A 298 14.06 10.55 -21.31
CA LYS A 298 12.79 11.30 -21.32
C LYS A 298 12.94 12.80 -21.03
N PHE A 299 14.00 13.16 -20.30
CA PHE A 299 14.27 14.55 -19.88
C PHE A 299 15.70 14.96 -20.26
N PRO A 300 16.04 14.99 -21.59
CA PRO A 300 17.39 15.26 -22.06
C PRO A 300 17.89 16.67 -21.70
N GLU A 301 16.98 17.61 -21.44
CA GLU A 301 17.27 18.98 -21.02
C GLU A 301 17.70 19.09 -19.54
N ARG A 302 17.48 18.05 -18.75
CA ARG A 302 17.88 18.03 -17.34
C ARG A 302 19.36 17.69 -17.22
N THR A 303 20.13 18.60 -16.64
CA THR A 303 21.58 18.42 -16.42
C THR A 303 21.89 17.58 -15.18
N ARG A 304 20.92 17.39 -14.29
CA ARG A 304 21.06 16.60 -13.07
C ARG A 304 19.75 16.00 -12.59
N HIS A 305 19.83 14.85 -11.93
CA HIS A 305 18.73 14.21 -11.19
C HIS A 305 19.14 14.03 -9.74
N GLN A 306 18.24 14.32 -8.81
CA GLN A 306 18.47 14.16 -7.37
C GLN A 306 18.45 12.68 -6.98
N LEU A 307 19.38 12.29 -6.13
CA LEU A 307 19.55 10.98 -5.53
C LEU A 307 19.57 11.12 -4.02
N TYR A 308 19.09 10.07 -3.32
CA TYR A 308 19.19 9.98 -1.87
C TYR A 308 20.03 8.76 -1.51
N ILE A 309 21.00 8.97 -0.63
CA ILE A 309 21.89 7.93 -0.13
C ILE A 309 21.39 7.52 1.24
N GLU A 310 20.84 6.32 1.31
CA GLU A 310 20.06 5.85 2.44
C GLU A 310 20.75 4.65 3.11
N PRO A 311 21.01 4.65 4.44
CA PRO A 311 21.54 3.48 5.14
C PRO A 311 20.49 2.35 5.12
N GLU A 312 20.93 1.12 4.86
CA GLU A 312 20.04 -0.04 4.85
C GLU A 312 19.77 -0.64 6.25
N GLY A 313 20.50 -0.19 7.27
CA GLY A 313 20.34 -0.59 8.67
C GLY A 313 21.46 -0.02 9.55
N LEU A 314 21.30 -0.10 10.87
CA LEU A 314 22.29 0.40 11.82
C LEU A 314 23.53 -0.51 11.89
N MET A 315 23.35 -1.80 11.67
CA MET A 315 24.40 -2.83 11.70
C MET A 315 24.83 -3.27 10.29
N SER A 316 24.61 -2.42 9.27
CA SER A 316 24.99 -2.69 7.89
C SER A 316 25.90 -1.57 7.36
N ASP A 317 26.94 -1.95 6.65
CA ASP A 317 27.82 -1.02 5.92
C ASP A 317 27.38 -0.86 4.44
N GLU A 318 26.11 -1.20 4.13
CA GLU A 318 25.52 -0.98 2.81
C GLU A 318 24.70 0.31 2.76
N LEU A 319 24.88 1.07 1.68
CA LEU A 319 24.06 2.24 1.33
C LEU A 319 23.22 1.93 0.10
N TYR A 320 21.96 2.35 0.13
CA TYR A 320 21.01 2.31 -0.97
C TYR A 320 20.99 3.65 -1.70
N ILE A 321 21.09 3.63 -3.04
CA ILE A 321 21.15 4.86 -3.84
C ILE A 321 19.77 5.11 -4.46
N ASN A 322 18.85 5.71 -3.69
CA ASN A 322 17.49 5.96 -4.12
C ASN A 322 17.44 6.93 -5.30
N GLY A 323 16.74 6.55 -6.35
CA GLY A 323 16.63 7.33 -7.60
C GLY A 323 17.61 6.92 -8.70
N PHE A 324 18.54 5.99 -8.41
CA PHE A 324 19.57 5.50 -9.34
C PHE A 324 19.31 4.06 -9.83
N SER A 325 18.04 3.64 -9.86
CA SER A 325 17.64 2.34 -10.41
C SER A 325 18.05 2.22 -11.88
N SER A 326 18.64 1.09 -12.27
CA SER A 326 19.14 0.85 -13.62
C SER A 326 18.99 -0.61 -14.01
N SER A 327 18.95 -0.87 -15.33
CA SER A 327 19.11 -2.19 -15.92
C SER A 327 20.35 -2.31 -16.80
N LEU A 328 21.19 -1.30 -16.81
CA LEU A 328 22.46 -1.30 -17.57
C LEU A 328 23.43 -2.36 -17.03
N PRO A 329 24.39 -2.85 -17.84
CA PRO A 329 25.40 -3.81 -17.41
C PRO A 329 26.25 -3.32 -16.23
N GLU A 330 26.83 -4.22 -15.46
CA GLU A 330 27.60 -3.90 -14.25
C GLU A 330 28.80 -2.98 -14.52
N ASP A 331 29.51 -3.17 -15.64
CA ASP A 331 30.62 -2.30 -16.04
C ASP A 331 30.16 -0.84 -16.28
N VAL A 332 28.97 -0.65 -16.84
CA VAL A 332 28.38 0.68 -17.02
C VAL A 332 27.87 1.24 -15.68
N GLN A 333 27.32 0.39 -14.82
CA GLN A 333 26.90 0.80 -13.47
C GLN A 333 28.08 1.31 -12.65
N ASP A 334 29.23 0.65 -12.71
CA ASP A 334 30.46 1.09 -12.04
C ASP A 334 30.95 2.44 -12.62
N GLN A 335 31.00 2.59 -13.96
CA GLN A 335 31.39 3.83 -14.61
C GLN A 335 30.48 5.01 -14.21
N MET A 336 29.16 4.87 -14.34
CA MET A 336 28.24 5.96 -14.03
C MET A 336 28.21 6.30 -12.53
N LEU A 337 28.45 5.31 -11.65
CA LEU A 337 28.52 5.52 -10.20
C LEU A 337 29.72 6.41 -9.84
N ARG A 338 30.90 6.13 -10.40
CA ARG A 338 32.14 6.87 -10.12
C ARG A 338 32.11 8.33 -10.57
N THR A 339 31.18 8.70 -11.45
CA THR A 339 30.97 10.10 -11.84
C THR A 339 30.24 10.94 -10.79
N LEU A 340 29.63 10.30 -9.78
CA LEU A 340 28.91 11.01 -8.72
C LEU A 340 29.89 11.60 -7.70
N THR A 341 29.59 12.79 -7.18
CA THR A 341 30.38 13.42 -6.13
C THR A 341 30.47 12.51 -4.91
N GLY A 342 31.69 12.27 -4.42
CA GLY A 342 31.95 11.40 -3.27
C GLY A 342 32.00 9.89 -3.58
N PHE A 343 31.82 9.48 -4.85
CA PHE A 343 31.73 8.05 -5.24
C PHE A 343 32.91 7.59 -6.11
N ALA A 344 34.00 8.33 -6.21
CA ALA A 344 35.13 7.98 -7.06
C ALA A 344 35.70 6.58 -6.77
N ASP A 345 35.74 6.19 -5.49
CA ASP A 345 36.26 4.89 -5.01
C ASP A 345 35.15 3.92 -4.58
N ALA A 346 33.90 4.22 -4.94
CA ALA A 346 32.73 3.44 -4.51
C ALA A 346 32.81 1.98 -4.98
N VAL A 347 32.50 1.06 -4.08
CA VAL A 347 32.48 -0.39 -4.31
C VAL A 347 31.02 -0.87 -4.31
N ILE A 348 30.56 -1.40 -5.44
CA ILE A 348 29.24 -2.00 -5.57
C ILE A 348 29.25 -3.36 -4.85
N THR A 349 28.33 -3.55 -3.91
CA THR A 349 28.10 -4.85 -3.23
C THR A 349 27.01 -5.65 -3.91
N ARG A 350 26.03 -4.95 -4.52
CA ARG A 350 24.92 -5.54 -5.27
C ARG A 350 24.61 -4.66 -6.46
N PRO A 351 24.61 -5.20 -7.68
CA PRO A 351 24.26 -4.42 -8.87
C PRO A 351 22.78 -4.01 -8.85
N ALA A 352 22.48 -2.94 -9.57
CA ALA A 352 21.13 -2.59 -9.94
C ALA A 352 20.58 -3.61 -10.95
N TYR A 353 19.27 -3.85 -10.93
CA TYR A 353 18.62 -4.71 -11.90
C TYR A 353 17.18 -4.29 -12.18
N ALA A 354 16.67 -4.67 -13.33
CA ALA A 354 15.25 -4.69 -13.60
C ALA A 354 14.69 -6.08 -13.36
N VAL A 355 13.44 -6.16 -12.92
CA VAL A 355 12.67 -7.40 -12.85
C VAL A 355 11.34 -7.21 -13.55
N ASP A 356 10.98 -8.14 -14.42
CA ASP A 356 9.66 -8.25 -15.01
C ASP A 356 8.95 -9.50 -14.45
N TYR A 357 7.64 -9.44 -14.28
CA TYR A 357 6.88 -10.47 -13.59
C TYR A 357 5.43 -10.50 -14.08
N ALA A 358 4.79 -11.67 -13.93
CA ALA A 358 3.40 -11.85 -14.33
C ALA A 358 2.44 -11.21 -13.31
N VAL A 359 1.36 -10.65 -13.82
CA VAL A 359 0.25 -10.05 -13.05
C VAL A 359 -1.09 -10.54 -13.60
N ILE A 360 -2.13 -10.52 -12.79
CA ILE A 360 -3.51 -10.67 -13.26
C ILE A 360 -4.12 -9.30 -13.53
N SER A 361 -5.07 -9.23 -14.47
CA SER A 361 -5.86 -8.00 -14.63
C SER A 361 -6.75 -7.81 -13.42
N PRO A 362 -6.63 -6.70 -12.65
CA PRO A 362 -7.43 -6.48 -11.45
C PRO A 362 -8.92 -6.20 -11.75
N LEU A 363 -9.29 -5.97 -13.00
CA LEU A 363 -10.69 -5.91 -13.43
C LEU A 363 -11.45 -7.23 -13.19
N GLN A 364 -10.74 -8.33 -12.94
CA GLN A 364 -11.30 -9.65 -12.63
C GLN A 364 -11.59 -9.85 -11.13
N LEU A 365 -11.38 -8.80 -10.31
CA LEU A 365 -11.58 -8.85 -8.87
C LEU A 365 -12.87 -8.16 -8.45
N GLY A 366 -13.39 -8.58 -7.30
CA GLY A 366 -14.39 -7.84 -6.53
C GLY A 366 -13.76 -6.80 -5.59
N PRO A 367 -14.58 -5.96 -4.95
CA PRO A 367 -14.11 -4.96 -3.97
C PRO A 367 -13.54 -5.58 -2.69
N ASP A 368 -13.75 -6.87 -2.48
CA ASP A 368 -13.19 -7.72 -1.43
C ASP A 368 -11.87 -8.39 -1.84
N LEU A 369 -11.37 -8.08 -3.04
CA LEU A 369 -10.19 -8.68 -3.67
C LEU A 369 -10.34 -10.18 -4.00
N GLN A 370 -11.55 -10.73 -3.91
CA GLN A 370 -11.87 -12.07 -4.41
C GLN A 370 -11.94 -12.05 -5.93
N THR A 371 -11.42 -13.11 -6.58
CA THR A 371 -11.60 -13.26 -8.02
C THR A 371 -13.06 -13.55 -8.37
N ARG A 372 -13.54 -12.99 -9.49
CA ARG A 372 -14.91 -13.23 -9.95
C ARG A 372 -15.11 -14.64 -10.51
N ARG A 373 -14.03 -15.28 -10.93
CA ARG A 373 -14.02 -16.59 -11.61
C ARG A 373 -13.97 -17.78 -10.66
N ILE A 374 -13.22 -17.66 -9.56
CA ILE A 374 -13.02 -18.74 -8.59
C ILE A 374 -13.37 -18.20 -7.22
N ALA A 375 -14.45 -18.71 -6.65
CA ALA A 375 -14.86 -18.34 -5.29
C ALA A 375 -13.82 -18.85 -4.27
N GLY A 376 -13.51 -18.06 -3.24
CA GLY A 376 -12.47 -18.34 -2.25
C GLY A 376 -11.04 -18.07 -2.72
N LEU A 377 -10.83 -17.62 -3.97
CA LEU A 377 -9.52 -17.20 -4.45
C LEU A 377 -9.40 -15.68 -4.39
N PHE A 378 -8.46 -15.19 -3.59
CA PHE A 378 -8.14 -13.78 -3.40
C PHE A 378 -6.74 -13.47 -3.92
N THR A 379 -6.50 -12.22 -4.30
CA THR A 379 -5.16 -11.77 -4.72
C THR A 379 -4.84 -10.41 -4.12
N ALA A 380 -3.57 -10.18 -3.75
CA ALA A 380 -3.15 -8.93 -3.15
C ALA A 380 -1.70 -8.54 -3.49
N GLY A 381 -1.45 -7.24 -3.62
CA GLY A 381 -0.13 -6.69 -3.86
C GLY A 381 0.24 -6.63 -5.34
N GLN A 382 1.50 -6.93 -5.66
CA GLN A 382 2.04 -6.76 -7.01
C GLN A 382 1.37 -7.63 -8.07
N ILE A 383 0.83 -8.78 -7.70
CA ILE A 383 0.04 -9.62 -8.62
C ILE A 383 -1.17 -8.88 -9.21
N ASN A 384 -1.69 -7.88 -8.51
CA ASN A 384 -2.78 -7.00 -8.95
C ASN A 384 -2.27 -5.75 -9.71
N GLY A 385 -0.97 -5.69 -10.00
CA GLY A 385 -0.36 -4.58 -10.73
C GLY A 385 -0.01 -3.35 -9.89
N THR A 386 0.02 -3.44 -8.57
CA THR A 386 0.50 -2.34 -7.71
C THR A 386 2.01 -2.39 -7.52
N SER A 387 2.63 -1.26 -7.18
CA SER A 387 4.06 -1.15 -6.90
C SER A 387 4.31 -0.33 -5.64
N GLY A 388 4.48 -1.00 -4.50
CA GLY A 388 4.82 -0.41 -3.20
C GLY A 388 4.47 -1.32 -2.04
N TYR A 389 5.23 -1.20 -0.96
CA TYR A 389 5.07 -2.01 0.25
C TYR A 389 3.72 -1.75 0.92
N GLU A 390 3.34 -0.49 1.02
CA GLU A 390 2.13 -0.03 1.68
C GLU A 390 0.88 -0.43 0.89
N GLU A 391 0.93 -0.29 -0.44
CA GLU A 391 -0.13 -0.75 -1.32
C GLU A 391 -0.33 -2.27 -1.22
N ALA A 392 0.77 -3.02 -1.12
CA ALA A 392 0.74 -4.46 -0.93
C ALA A 392 0.17 -4.84 0.44
N GLY A 393 0.63 -4.17 1.52
CA GLY A 393 0.12 -4.38 2.88
C GLY A 393 -1.37 -4.09 3.00
N GLY A 394 -1.83 -2.96 2.47
CA GLY A 394 -3.26 -2.59 2.49
C GLY A 394 -4.16 -3.60 1.78
N GLN A 395 -3.74 -4.08 0.60
CA GLN A 395 -4.47 -5.14 -0.12
C GLN A 395 -4.40 -6.47 0.64
N GLY A 396 -3.22 -6.85 1.16
CA GLY A 396 -3.03 -8.07 1.92
C GLY A 396 -3.97 -8.14 3.11
N LEU A 397 -4.07 -7.05 3.88
CA LEU A 397 -4.97 -6.94 5.02
C LEU A 397 -6.43 -7.18 4.62
N ILE A 398 -6.93 -6.49 3.58
CA ILE A 398 -8.31 -6.65 3.10
C ILE A 398 -8.56 -8.06 2.57
N ALA A 399 -7.64 -8.62 1.79
CA ALA A 399 -7.76 -9.98 1.28
C ALA A 399 -7.77 -11.03 2.39
N GLY A 400 -6.90 -10.88 3.41
CA GLY A 400 -6.83 -11.77 4.57
C GLY A 400 -8.09 -11.73 5.43
N ILE A 401 -8.62 -10.53 5.70
CA ILE A 401 -9.92 -10.36 6.39
C ILE A 401 -11.01 -11.12 5.62
N ASN A 402 -11.11 -10.88 4.32
CA ASN A 402 -12.17 -11.46 3.51
C ASN A 402 -12.01 -12.98 3.32
N ALA A 403 -10.79 -13.48 3.23
CA ALA A 403 -10.52 -14.93 3.18
C ALA A 403 -10.99 -15.62 4.47
N ALA A 404 -10.74 -15.03 5.64
CA ALA A 404 -11.22 -15.56 6.91
C ALA A 404 -12.75 -15.52 7.03
N LEU A 405 -13.38 -14.42 6.65
CA LEU A 405 -14.85 -14.29 6.65
C LEU A 405 -15.49 -15.27 5.68
N TYR A 406 -14.92 -15.44 4.49
CA TYR A 406 -15.37 -16.41 3.48
C TYR A 406 -15.26 -17.84 4.02
N SER A 407 -14.10 -18.22 4.57
CA SER A 407 -13.88 -19.55 5.14
C SER A 407 -14.88 -19.88 6.29
N ARG A 408 -15.15 -18.90 7.16
CA ARG A 408 -16.15 -19.01 8.23
C ARG A 408 -17.55 -19.26 7.66
N ALA A 409 -17.93 -18.54 6.61
CA ALA A 409 -19.22 -18.73 5.93
C ALA A 409 -19.34 -20.12 5.27
N CYS A 410 -18.25 -20.63 4.68
CA CYS A 410 -18.21 -22.01 4.16
C CYS A 410 -18.42 -23.08 5.23
N SER A 411 -17.98 -22.84 6.47
CA SER A 411 -18.14 -23.79 7.57
C SER A 411 -19.59 -23.93 8.03
N THR A 412 -20.40 -22.87 7.88
CA THR A 412 -21.81 -22.85 8.27
C THR A 412 -22.75 -23.33 7.17
N GLN A 413 -22.35 -23.19 5.90
CA GLN A 413 -23.13 -23.56 4.71
C GLN A 413 -22.22 -24.13 3.61
N PRO A 414 -21.81 -25.39 3.71
CA PRO A 414 -20.94 -26.00 2.71
C PRO A 414 -21.71 -26.23 1.41
N GLN A 415 -21.53 -25.37 0.41
CA GLN A 415 -21.98 -25.58 -0.97
C GLN A 415 -20.77 -25.50 -1.91
N PRO A 416 -20.38 -26.60 -2.53
CA PRO A 416 -19.28 -26.59 -3.53
C PRO A 416 -19.66 -25.72 -4.74
N GLY A 417 -18.73 -24.87 -5.16
CA GLY A 417 -18.83 -24.14 -6.42
C GLY A 417 -19.53 -22.77 -6.38
N THR A 418 -20.09 -22.35 -5.26
CA THR A 418 -20.75 -21.04 -5.15
C THR A 418 -20.24 -20.23 -3.97
N ARG A 419 -20.41 -18.91 -4.04
CA ARG A 419 -20.17 -18.02 -2.92
C ARG A 419 -21.21 -18.29 -1.84
N PRO A 420 -20.82 -18.57 -0.56
CA PRO A 420 -21.79 -18.83 0.51
C PRO A 420 -22.73 -17.64 0.69
N ALA A 421 -24.03 -17.90 0.84
CA ALA A 421 -25.02 -16.84 1.04
C ALA A 421 -24.75 -16.02 2.33
N ALA A 422 -24.18 -16.65 3.35
CA ALA A 422 -23.80 -16.01 4.62
C ALA A 422 -22.52 -15.18 4.56
N TYR A 423 -21.82 -15.14 3.42
CA TYR A 423 -20.60 -14.36 3.29
C TYR A 423 -20.90 -12.87 3.08
N GLU A 424 -20.62 -12.09 4.09
CA GLU A 424 -20.66 -10.63 4.02
C GLU A 424 -19.23 -10.08 3.88
N PRO A 425 -18.86 -9.48 2.71
CA PRO A 425 -17.52 -9.00 2.48
C PRO A 425 -17.23 -7.73 3.27
N PHE A 426 -16.03 -7.66 3.85
CA PHE A 426 -15.48 -6.43 4.40
C PHE A 426 -14.88 -5.59 3.28
N THR A 427 -15.45 -4.43 3.00
CA THR A 427 -14.99 -3.53 1.94
C THR A 427 -14.83 -2.10 2.48
N LEU A 428 -13.96 -1.33 1.88
CA LEU A 428 -13.73 0.08 2.21
C LEU A 428 -14.13 0.95 1.02
N ARG A 429 -14.88 2.03 1.33
CA ARG A 429 -15.26 3.02 0.33
C ARG A 429 -14.15 4.06 0.13
N ARG A 430 -14.20 4.79 -0.98
CA ARG A 430 -13.28 5.88 -1.32
C ARG A 430 -13.30 7.06 -0.32
N ASP A 431 -14.42 7.27 0.37
CA ASP A 431 -14.57 8.30 1.40
C ASP A 431 -14.12 7.84 2.80
N GLU A 432 -13.79 6.56 2.96
CA GLU A 432 -13.36 5.97 4.22
C GLU A 432 -11.84 5.77 4.32
N ALA A 433 -11.18 5.41 3.22
CA ALA A 433 -9.77 5.05 3.25
C ALA A 433 -9.08 5.22 1.90
N TYR A 434 -7.77 5.54 1.92
CA TYR A 434 -6.89 5.42 0.75
C TYR A 434 -6.82 3.97 0.23
N ILE A 435 -6.89 2.97 1.12
CA ILE A 435 -7.03 1.56 0.74
C ILE A 435 -8.30 1.36 -0.10
N GLY A 436 -9.42 1.98 0.29
CA GLY A 436 -10.65 1.95 -0.48
C GLY A 436 -10.53 2.63 -1.85
N VAL A 437 -9.86 3.79 -1.91
CA VAL A 437 -9.55 4.47 -3.19
C VAL A 437 -8.72 3.56 -4.10
N MET A 438 -7.66 2.95 -3.57
CA MET A 438 -6.77 2.04 -4.32
C MET A 438 -7.53 0.83 -4.88
N ILE A 439 -8.30 0.15 -4.06
CA ILE A 439 -9.04 -1.05 -4.50
C ILE A 439 -10.07 -0.68 -5.57
N ASP A 440 -10.82 0.42 -5.37
CA ASP A 440 -11.79 0.87 -6.35
C ASP A 440 -11.12 1.26 -7.68
N ASP A 441 -9.99 1.97 -7.67
CA ASP A 441 -9.22 2.28 -8.88
C ASP A 441 -8.79 1.00 -9.62
N LEU A 442 -8.26 0.01 -8.90
CA LEU A 442 -7.80 -1.25 -9.49
C LEU A 442 -8.93 -2.00 -10.21
N ILE A 443 -10.09 -2.14 -9.55
CA ILE A 443 -11.20 -2.95 -10.08
C ILE A 443 -12.08 -2.21 -11.10
N THR A 444 -11.94 -0.88 -11.24
CA THR A 444 -12.74 -0.08 -12.18
C THR A 444 -11.93 0.46 -13.35
N GLN A 445 -10.66 0.82 -13.13
CA GLN A 445 -9.79 1.39 -14.16
C GLN A 445 -8.84 0.35 -14.75
N GLY A 446 -8.50 -0.70 -13.97
CA GLY A 446 -7.44 -1.63 -14.33
C GLY A 446 -6.05 -1.01 -14.19
N VAL A 447 -5.04 -1.69 -14.73
CA VAL A 447 -3.64 -1.23 -14.73
C VAL A 447 -3.00 -1.48 -16.08
N ASP A 448 -2.52 -0.42 -16.71
CA ASP A 448 -1.71 -0.46 -17.93
C ASP A 448 -0.22 -0.20 -17.59
N GLU A 449 0.05 0.37 -16.42
CA GLU A 449 1.36 0.60 -15.82
C GLU A 449 1.28 0.29 -14.31
N PRO A 450 2.41 -0.01 -13.62
CA PRO A 450 2.39 -0.28 -12.18
C PRO A 450 1.69 0.84 -11.39
N TYR A 451 0.59 0.48 -10.74
CA TYR A 451 -0.22 1.41 -9.96
C TYR A 451 0.53 1.88 -8.72
N ARG A 452 0.46 3.18 -8.45
CA ARG A 452 0.89 3.81 -7.20
C ARG A 452 -0.20 4.73 -6.66
N MET A 453 -0.35 4.73 -5.34
CA MET A 453 -1.23 5.67 -4.68
C MET A 453 -0.58 7.06 -4.61
N PHE A 454 -1.34 8.07 -5.03
CA PHE A 454 -1.01 9.49 -4.89
C PHE A 454 -2.16 10.24 -4.26
N THR A 455 -1.85 11.34 -3.59
CA THR A 455 -2.88 12.19 -2.98
C THR A 455 -3.91 12.71 -4.00
N ALA A 456 -3.50 12.90 -5.26
CA ALA A 456 -4.39 13.36 -6.33
C ALA A 456 -5.50 12.35 -6.70
N ARG A 457 -5.35 11.06 -6.35
CA ARG A 457 -6.37 10.04 -6.60
C ARG A 457 -7.52 10.08 -5.60
N ALA A 458 -7.30 10.67 -4.43
CA ALA A 458 -8.32 10.79 -3.40
C ALA A 458 -9.07 12.12 -3.52
N GLU A 459 -10.39 12.05 -3.59
CA GLU A 459 -11.29 13.20 -3.69
C GLU A 459 -11.45 13.90 -2.34
N TYR A 460 -11.36 13.15 -1.23
CA TYR A 460 -11.67 13.61 0.13
C TYR A 460 -10.44 13.67 1.03
N ARG A 461 -9.33 14.24 0.51
CA ARG A 461 -8.01 14.23 1.17
C ARG A 461 -7.99 14.80 2.58
N LEU A 462 -8.80 15.83 2.84
CA LEU A 462 -8.87 16.45 4.16
C LEU A 462 -9.52 15.51 5.20
N LYS A 463 -10.46 14.68 4.78
CA LYS A 463 -11.06 13.65 5.62
C LYS A 463 -10.13 12.43 5.79
N LEU A 464 -9.40 12.08 4.72
CA LEU A 464 -8.51 10.90 4.67
C LEU A 464 -7.10 11.19 5.20
N ARG A 465 -6.92 12.14 6.12
CA ARG A 465 -5.61 12.42 6.73
C ARG A 465 -5.08 11.21 7.47
N HIS A 466 -3.75 11.14 7.59
CA HIS A 466 -3.06 10.06 8.31
C HIS A 466 -3.38 10.03 9.81
N ASP A 467 -3.64 11.21 10.41
CA ASP A 467 -3.92 11.39 11.85
C ASP A 467 -5.34 11.01 12.25
N THR A 468 -6.27 10.84 11.28
CA THR A 468 -7.68 10.47 11.51
C THR A 468 -8.01 9.04 11.08
N ALA A 469 -7.01 8.21 10.75
CA ALA A 469 -7.25 6.85 10.29
C ALA A 469 -7.95 5.98 11.35
N ASP A 470 -7.56 6.11 12.60
CA ASP A 470 -8.19 5.41 13.74
C ASP A 470 -9.67 5.78 13.91
N GLU A 471 -10.03 7.04 13.75
CA GLU A 471 -11.41 7.52 13.87
C GLU A 471 -12.35 6.93 12.81
N ARG A 472 -11.80 6.66 11.62
CA ARG A 472 -12.56 6.14 10.49
C ARG A 472 -12.67 4.61 10.47
N LEU A 473 -11.66 3.90 11.02
CA LEU A 473 -11.48 2.47 10.72
C LEU A 473 -11.42 1.57 11.96
N THR A 474 -10.96 2.06 13.13
CA THR A 474 -10.78 1.19 14.32
C THR A 474 -12.08 0.54 14.79
N GLU A 475 -13.19 1.27 14.82
CA GLU A 475 -14.48 0.70 15.21
C GLU A 475 -14.94 -0.40 14.26
N ARG A 476 -14.72 -0.24 12.94
CA ARG A 476 -15.06 -1.25 11.94
C ARG A 476 -14.27 -2.53 12.13
N ALA A 477 -12.96 -2.40 12.39
CA ALA A 477 -12.08 -3.53 12.66
C ALA A 477 -12.41 -4.22 14.00
N PHE A 478 -12.80 -3.45 15.03
CA PHE A 478 -13.24 -3.97 16.30
C PHE A 478 -14.53 -4.79 16.18
N ARG A 479 -15.52 -4.32 15.41
CA ARG A 479 -16.78 -5.03 15.18
C ARG A 479 -16.61 -6.41 14.52
N ILE A 480 -15.62 -6.59 13.65
CA ILE A 480 -15.32 -7.89 13.04
C ILE A 480 -14.37 -8.75 13.90
N GLY A 481 -13.87 -8.23 15.02
CA GLY A 481 -13.00 -8.93 15.96
C GLY A 481 -11.51 -8.90 15.61
N LEU A 482 -11.06 -8.04 14.69
CA LEU A 482 -9.65 -7.92 14.31
C LEU A 482 -8.90 -6.93 15.21
N GLN A 483 -9.53 -5.82 15.61
CA GLN A 483 -8.91 -4.84 16.50
C GLN A 483 -9.22 -5.15 17.97
N LYS A 484 -8.28 -4.82 18.87
CA LYS A 484 -8.37 -5.08 20.32
C LYS A 484 -9.30 -4.09 21.02
N GLN A 485 -9.91 -4.52 22.15
CA GLN A 485 -10.69 -3.66 23.03
C GLN A 485 -9.89 -2.43 23.51
N SER A 486 -8.61 -2.62 23.84
CA SER A 486 -7.74 -1.52 24.31
C SER A 486 -7.57 -0.41 23.27
N SER A 487 -7.44 -0.76 21.98
CA SER A 487 -7.32 0.21 20.89
C SER A 487 -8.64 0.96 20.66
N PHE A 488 -9.79 0.26 20.79
CA PHE A 488 -11.09 0.89 20.69
C PHE A 488 -11.36 1.84 21.87
N THR A 489 -11.02 1.44 23.10
CA THR A 489 -11.13 2.29 24.30
C THR A 489 -10.27 3.56 24.16
N ARG A 490 -9.02 3.43 23.72
CA ARG A 490 -8.12 4.58 23.46
C ARG A 490 -8.69 5.55 22.41
N LEU A 491 -9.31 5.02 21.36
CA LEU A 491 -10.01 5.87 20.39
C LEU A 491 -11.15 6.66 21.06
N GLN A 492 -11.98 6.01 21.87
CA GLN A 492 -13.08 6.66 22.58
C GLN A 492 -12.56 7.78 23.51
N GLU A 493 -11.50 7.50 24.27
CA GLU A 493 -10.84 8.49 25.13
C GLU A 493 -10.29 9.68 24.34
N LYS A 494 -9.60 9.41 23.21
CA LYS A 494 -9.11 10.45 22.29
C LYS A 494 -10.24 11.37 21.81
N LEU A 495 -11.35 10.77 21.37
CA LEU A 495 -12.50 11.53 20.87
C LEU A 495 -13.17 12.36 21.98
N ALA A 496 -13.32 11.78 23.18
CA ALA A 496 -13.87 12.49 24.34
C ALA A 496 -13.00 13.68 24.73
N GLN A 497 -11.70 13.47 24.94
CA GLN A 497 -10.75 14.55 25.31
C GLN A 497 -10.71 15.67 24.25
N ARG A 498 -10.70 15.31 22.96
CA ARG A 498 -10.75 16.29 21.89
C ARG A 498 -12.06 17.10 21.91
N GLY A 499 -13.19 16.42 22.08
CA GLY A 499 -14.50 17.09 22.18
C GLY A 499 -14.60 18.04 23.37
N GLU A 500 -14.08 17.64 24.54
CA GLU A 500 -13.99 18.49 25.73
C GLU A 500 -13.14 19.75 25.48
N LEU A 501 -11.97 19.59 24.88
CA LEU A 501 -11.07 20.71 24.57
C LEU A 501 -11.69 21.69 23.55
N ILE A 502 -12.32 21.16 22.48
CA ILE A 502 -13.01 21.99 21.48
C ILE A 502 -14.15 22.77 22.15
N LYS A 503 -14.94 22.12 23.00
CA LYS A 503 -16.01 22.77 23.77
C LYS A 503 -15.45 23.87 24.65
N HIS A 504 -14.39 23.59 25.41
CA HIS A 504 -13.71 24.56 26.24
C HIS A 504 -13.24 25.78 25.44
N TRP A 505 -12.57 25.58 24.30
CA TRP A 505 -12.10 26.68 23.44
C TRP A 505 -13.23 27.47 22.77
N ARG A 506 -14.40 26.88 22.56
CA ARG A 506 -15.61 27.60 22.08
C ARG A 506 -16.25 28.48 23.17
N GLU A 507 -16.16 28.05 24.42
CA GLU A 507 -16.72 28.79 25.57
C GLU A 507 -15.77 29.88 26.10
N ARG A 508 -14.46 29.63 26.03
CA ARG A 508 -13.42 30.55 26.54
C ARG A 508 -13.29 31.78 25.64
N LYS A 509 -13.58 32.97 26.23
CA LYS A 509 -13.52 34.25 25.52
C LYS A 509 -12.17 34.97 25.73
N ILE A 510 -11.72 35.67 24.70
CA ILE A 510 -10.55 36.54 24.75
C ILE A 510 -10.93 37.82 25.50
N THR A 511 -10.36 38.02 26.69
CA THR A 511 -10.60 39.18 27.55
C THR A 511 -9.67 40.34 27.20
N GLY A 512 -9.99 41.56 27.68
CA GLY A 512 -9.13 42.74 27.49
C GLY A 512 -7.71 42.51 28.03
N SER A 513 -7.59 41.89 29.22
CA SER A 513 -6.29 41.58 29.83
C SER A 513 -5.46 40.58 29.01
N LEU A 514 -6.09 39.62 28.36
CA LEU A 514 -5.39 38.70 27.45
C LEU A 514 -4.95 39.41 26.16
N ALA A 515 -5.80 40.29 25.61
CA ALA A 515 -5.47 41.05 24.40
C ALA A 515 -4.38 42.09 24.65
N GLU A 516 -4.28 42.66 25.86
CA GLU A 516 -3.18 43.52 26.29
C GLU A 516 -1.87 42.74 26.44
N ALA A 517 -1.90 41.54 27.01
CA ALA A 517 -0.73 40.70 27.21
C ALA A 517 -0.20 40.10 25.88
N GLU A 518 -1.10 39.79 24.95
CA GLU A 518 -0.79 39.18 23.65
C GLU A 518 -1.43 39.99 22.51
N PRO A 519 -0.70 41.00 21.96
CA PRO A 519 -1.24 41.92 20.94
C PRO A 519 -1.83 41.27 19.71
N ALA A 520 -1.37 40.05 19.35
CA ALA A 520 -1.92 39.25 18.25
C ALA A 520 -3.41 38.90 18.46
N LEU A 521 -3.90 38.88 19.69
CA LEU A 521 -5.30 38.61 20.02
C LEU A 521 -6.20 39.86 20.02
N GLN A 522 -5.65 41.06 19.82
CA GLN A 522 -6.41 42.31 19.88
C GLN A 522 -7.61 42.34 18.92
N CYS A 523 -7.44 41.87 17.69
CA CYS A 523 -8.53 41.84 16.69
C CYS A 523 -9.58 40.75 16.98
N HIS A 524 -9.34 39.92 17.98
CA HIS A 524 -10.24 38.83 18.40
C HIS A 524 -10.86 39.08 19.79
N LEU A 525 -10.75 40.28 20.33
CA LEU A 525 -11.33 40.66 21.63
C LEU A 525 -12.83 40.29 21.66
N GLY A 526 -13.25 39.59 22.72
CA GLY A 526 -14.62 39.13 22.93
C GLY A 526 -15.03 37.90 22.13
N LYS A 527 -14.24 37.48 21.15
CA LYS A 527 -14.44 36.21 20.44
C LYS A 527 -13.96 35.03 21.28
N SER A 528 -14.35 33.81 20.91
CA SER A 528 -13.84 32.60 21.55
C SER A 528 -12.42 32.25 21.04
N PHE A 529 -11.69 31.40 21.78
CA PHE A 529 -10.42 30.83 21.31
C PHE A 529 -10.61 30.02 20.02
N ALA A 530 -11.72 29.30 19.89
CA ALA A 530 -12.05 28.59 18.67
C ALA A 530 -12.26 29.55 17.48
N ASP A 531 -12.95 30.66 17.68
CA ASP A 531 -13.12 31.69 16.63
C ASP A 531 -11.77 32.28 16.19
N ALA A 532 -10.87 32.53 17.16
CA ALA A 532 -9.55 33.06 16.88
C ALA A 532 -8.68 32.06 16.08
N LEU A 533 -8.80 30.77 16.35
CA LEU A 533 -8.07 29.72 15.62
C LEU A 533 -8.44 29.62 14.13
N HIS A 534 -9.55 30.19 13.67
CA HIS A 534 -9.84 30.30 12.24
C HIS A 534 -8.91 31.27 11.51
N ASP A 535 -8.28 32.21 12.23
CA ASP A 535 -7.28 33.10 11.68
C ASP A 535 -5.93 32.35 11.54
N PRO A 536 -5.34 32.26 10.32
CA PRO A 536 -4.04 31.64 10.12
C PRO A 536 -2.89 32.28 10.91
N LEU A 537 -3.02 33.52 11.32
CA LEU A 537 -2.00 34.24 12.10
C LEU A 537 -1.99 33.85 13.59
N ILE A 538 -3.05 33.22 14.07
CA ILE A 538 -3.14 32.77 15.47
C ILE A 538 -2.62 31.34 15.54
N SER A 539 -1.48 31.11 16.18
CA SER A 539 -0.90 29.78 16.34
C SER A 539 -1.52 29.00 17.50
N LEU A 540 -1.45 27.66 17.42
CA LEU A 540 -1.85 26.78 18.52
C LEU A 540 -1.04 27.07 19.80
N GLU A 541 0.26 27.35 19.65
CA GLU A 541 1.13 27.67 20.79
C GLU A 541 0.67 28.93 21.51
N LEU A 542 0.21 29.96 20.76
CA LEU A 542 -0.32 31.19 21.34
C LEU A 542 -1.57 30.91 22.20
N ILE A 543 -2.53 30.13 21.63
CA ILE A 543 -3.73 29.74 22.36
C ILE A 543 -3.39 28.95 23.63
N CYS A 544 -2.48 27.98 23.52
CA CYS A 544 -2.07 27.15 24.68
C CYS A 544 -1.35 27.95 25.75
N ARG A 545 -0.58 28.99 25.40
CA ARG A 545 0.02 29.92 26.40
C ARG A 545 -1.05 30.74 27.15
N CYS A 546 -2.09 31.13 26.43
CA CYS A 546 -3.19 31.92 27.01
C CYS A 546 -4.20 31.06 27.77
N ASP A 547 -4.13 29.73 27.63
CA ASP A 547 -5.06 28.78 28.24
C ASP A 547 -4.35 27.70 29.06
N PRO A 548 -4.11 27.93 30.37
CA PRO A 548 -3.46 26.96 31.24
C PRO A 548 -4.17 25.58 31.29
N GLU A 549 -5.48 25.54 31.05
CA GLU A 549 -6.23 24.26 31.04
C GLU A 549 -5.85 23.37 29.88
N SER A 550 -5.36 23.92 28.79
CA SER A 550 -4.84 23.17 27.65
C SER A 550 -3.65 22.26 28.02
N THR A 551 -2.94 22.53 29.13
CA THR A 551 -1.83 21.70 29.62
C THR A 551 -2.23 20.27 30.03
N ARG A 552 -3.52 20.04 30.31
CA ARG A 552 -4.07 18.72 30.65
C ARG A 552 -4.08 17.76 29.48
N TYR A 553 -4.03 18.28 28.25
CA TYR A 553 -4.16 17.48 27.03
C TYR A 553 -2.80 17.29 26.36
N SER A 554 -2.62 16.12 25.74
CA SER A 554 -1.42 15.85 24.95
C SER A 554 -1.33 16.74 23.71
N ASP A 555 -0.13 16.95 23.17
CA ASP A 555 0.07 17.74 21.95
C ASP A 555 -0.70 17.14 20.75
N ALA A 556 -0.87 15.83 20.71
CA ALA A 556 -1.68 15.16 19.70
C ALA A 556 -3.17 15.57 19.77
N ILE A 557 -3.75 15.64 20.97
CA ILE A 557 -5.14 16.09 21.18
C ILE A 557 -5.29 17.57 20.82
N LYS A 558 -4.36 18.42 21.26
CA LYS A 558 -4.36 19.86 20.96
C LYS A 558 -4.29 20.13 19.45
N THR A 559 -3.38 19.43 18.76
CA THR A 559 -3.25 19.54 17.30
C THR A 559 -4.51 19.02 16.58
N ALA A 560 -5.09 17.91 17.03
CA ALA A 560 -6.32 17.38 16.45
C ALA A 560 -7.51 18.33 16.62
N ALA A 561 -7.64 18.96 17.80
CA ALA A 561 -8.68 19.97 18.08
C ALA A 561 -8.50 21.23 17.23
N GLU A 562 -7.26 21.72 17.09
CA GLU A 562 -6.94 22.85 16.21
C GLU A 562 -7.34 22.55 14.76
N LEU A 563 -6.92 21.40 14.24
CA LEU A 563 -7.21 21.03 12.85
C LEU A 563 -8.73 20.88 12.61
N GLU A 564 -9.46 20.33 13.56
CA GLU A 564 -10.92 20.22 13.44
C GLU A 564 -11.58 21.59 13.38
N ILE A 565 -11.20 22.53 14.25
CA ILE A 565 -11.72 23.89 14.25
C ILE A 565 -11.36 24.62 12.95
N ARG A 566 -10.08 24.68 12.58
CA ARG A 566 -9.60 25.42 11.40
C ARG A 566 -10.25 24.97 10.09
N TYR A 567 -10.52 23.67 9.97
CA TYR A 567 -11.04 23.08 8.73
C TYR A 567 -12.51 22.68 8.80
N GLU A 568 -13.24 23.07 9.85
CA GLU A 568 -14.65 22.71 10.09
C GLU A 568 -15.53 22.96 8.86
N HIS A 569 -15.49 24.14 8.28
CA HIS A 569 -16.29 24.49 7.10
C HIS A 569 -15.98 23.64 5.87
N TYR A 570 -14.70 23.32 5.68
CA TYR A 570 -14.26 22.45 4.56
C TYR A 570 -14.69 21.00 4.78
N ILE A 571 -14.62 20.51 6.02
CA ILE A 571 -15.06 19.15 6.39
C ILE A 571 -16.57 19.01 6.16
N ILE A 572 -17.38 19.97 6.64
CA ILE A 572 -18.83 20.00 6.43
C ILE A 572 -19.17 20.03 4.93
N ALA A 573 -18.46 20.83 4.12
CA ALA A 573 -18.67 20.90 2.68
C ALA A 573 -18.31 19.56 2.00
N GLN A 574 -17.26 18.87 2.46
CA GLN A 574 -16.92 17.53 1.97
C GLN A 574 -17.98 16.49 2.34
N ASP A 575 -18.48 16.50 3.58
CA ASP A 575 -19.52 15.57 4.03
C ASP A 575 -20.80 15.68 3.19
N LYS A 576 -21.24 16.90 2.87
CA LYS A 576 -22.36 17.13 1.95
C LYS A 576 -22.13 16.54 0.54
N ARG A 577 -20.89 16.58 0.03
CA ARG A 577 -20.53 15.96 -1.25
C ARG A 577 -20.53 14.42 -1.14
N ILE A 578 -19.99 13.89 -0.05
CA ILE A 578 -19.97 12.45 0.25
C ILE A 578 -21.40 11.91 0.28
N ASP A 579 -22.32 12.59 0.96
CA ASP A 579 -23.72 12.13 1.07
C ASP A 579 -24.44 12.11 -0.30
N LYS A 580 -24.10 13.03 -1.21
CA LYS A 580 -24.58 12.97 -2.59
C LYS A 580 -24.00 11.77 -3.35
N MET A 581 -22.70 11.49 -3.17
CA MET A 581 -22.04 10.36 -3.82
C MET A 581 -22.51 9.01 -3.28
N LYS A 582 -22.78 8.90 -1.98
CA LYS A 582 -23.33 7.67 -1.37
C LYS A 582 -24.59 7.18 -2.08
N LYS A 583 -25.48 8.08 -2.53
CA LYS A 583 -26.68 7.71 -3.30
C LYS A 583 -26.34 6.99 -4.60
N MET A 584 -25.28 7.39 -5.29
CA MET A 584 -24.80 6.71 -6.51
C MET A 584 -24.13 5.37 -6.17
N GLU A 585 -23.39 5.30 -5.07
CA GLU A 585 -22.74 4.07 -4.60
C GLU A 585 -23.73 3.01 -4.09
N THR A 586 -24.90 3.43 -3.57
CA THR A 586 -25.97 2.51 -3.17
C THR A 586 -26.82 2.04 -4.34
N SER A 587 -26.80 2.72 -5.48
CA SER A 587 -27.52 2.33 -6.70
C SER A 587 -26.81 1.16 -7.38
N ARG A 588 -27.23 -0.06 -7.07
CA ARG A 588 -26.64 -1.31 -7.57
C ARG A 588 -27.03 -1.57 -9.02
N ILE A 589 -26.10 -2.07 -9.81
CA ILE A 589 -26.32 -2.63 -11.13
C ILE A 589 -26.48 -4.15 -10.94
N PRO A 590 -27.58 -4.77 -11.43
CA PRO A 590 -27.75 -6.21 -11.35
C PRO A 590 -26.58 -6.96 -11.98
N ALA A 591 -26.14 -8.07 -11.38
CA ALA A 591 -24.99 -8.85 -11.88
C ALA A 591 -25.19 -9.34 -13.33
N ASN A 592 -26.43 -9.64 -13.73
CA ASN A 592 -26.78 -10.09 -15.07
C ASN A 592 -27.37 -8.96 -15.93
N PHE A 593 -27.02 -7.70 -15.67
CA PHE A 593 -27.57 -6.55 -16.40
C PHE A 593 -27.14 -6.58 -17.87
N ASN A 594 -28.11 -6.54 -18.77
CA ASN A 594 -27.85 -6.54 -20.20
C ASN A 594 -27.60 -5.11 -20.71
N TYR A 595 -26.34 -4.73 -20.82
CA TYR A 595 -25.94 -3.42 -21.34
C TYR A 595 -26.32 -3.19 -22.82
N ASP A 596 -26.48 -4.26 -23.63
CA ASP A 596 -26.87 -4.14 -25.04
C ASP A 596 -28.32 -3.68 -25.21
N ALA A 597 -29.15 -3.93 -24.22
CA ALA A 597 -30.56 -3.49 -24.24
C ALA A 597 -30.72 -2.00 -23.91
N VAL A 598 -29.64 -1.31 -23.51
CA VAL A 598 -29.69 0.10 -23.11
C VAL A 598 -29.48 1.00 -24.32
N SER A 599 -30.57 1.57 -24.86
CA SER A 599 -30.49 2.56 -25.94
C SER A 599 -29.89 3.89 -25.44
N GLY A 600 -29.00 4.49 -26.24
CA GLY A 600 -28.40 5.79 -25.94
C GLY A 600 -27.01 5.75 -25.30
N LEU A 601 -26.48 4.57 -25.01
CA LEU A 601 -25.05 4.41 -24.64
C LEU A 601 -24.18 4.55 -25.90
N SER A 602 -23.01 5.22 -25.77
CA SER A 602 -22.01 5.22 -26.83
C SER A 602 -21.37 3.83 -26.99
N THR A 603 -20.90 3.50 -28.19
CA THR A 603 -20.20 2.23 -28.46
C THR A 603 -19.01 2.03 -27.53
N GLU A 604 -18.27 3.10 -27.24
CA GLU A 604 -17.13 3.07 -26.31
C GLU A 604 -17.60 2.78 -24.89
N SER A 605 -18.62 3.51 -24.40
CA SER A 605 -19.16 3.30 -23.05
C SER A 605 -19.72 1.90 -22.87
N LEU A 606 -20.45 1.38 -23.87
CA LEU A 606 -20.95 0.02 -23.87
C LEU A 606 -19.84 -1.02 -23.74
N ALA A 607 -18.79 -0.90 -24.56
CA ALA A 607 -17.63 -1.82 -24.51
C ALA A 607 -16.92 -1.77 -23.15
N ARG A 608 -16.75 -0.58 -22.57
CA ARG A 608 -16.12 -0.38 -21.27
C ARG A 608 -16.96 -0.93 -20.12
N LEU A 609 -18.25 -0.67 -20.10
CA LEU A 609 -19.19 -1.21 -19.10
C LEU A 609 -19.20 -2.74 -19.11
N LYS A 610 -19.23 -3.36 -20.29
CA LYS A 610 -19.14 -4.82 -20.44
C LYS A 610 -17.80 -5.39 -19.95
N ARG A 611 -16.71 -4.68 -20.20
CA ARG A 611 -15.35 -5.10 -19.76
C ARG A 611 -15.20 -5.04 -18.24
N VAL A 612 -15.70 -3.96 -17.61
CA VAL A 612 -15.50 -3.70 -16.17
C VAL A 612 -16.58 -4.37 -15.33
N MET A 613 -17.82 -4.46 -15.84
CA MET A 613 -18.98 -4.99 -15.11
C MET A 613 -19.13 -4.32 -13.73
N PRO A 614 -19.29 -2.98 -13.67
CA PRO A 614 -19.38 -2.26 -12.41
C PRO A 614 -20.59 -2.72 -11.60
N ALA A 615 -20.43 -2.83 -10.28
CA ALA A 615 -21.49 -3.27 -9.37
C ALA A 615 -22.45 -2.12 -8.97
N THR A 616 -22.03 -0.86 -9.15
CA THR A 616 -22.81 0.33 -8.79
C THR A 616 -22.71 1.42 -9.85
N ILE A 617 -23.68 2.33 -9.85
CA ILE A 617 -23.65 3.53 -10.69
C ILE A 617 -22.42 4.41 -10.36
N GLY A 618 -22.04 4.49 -9.07
CA GLY A 618 -20.83 5.19 -8.65
C GLY A 618 -19.57 4.62 -9.31
N GLN A 619 -19.40 3.30 -9.32
CA GLN A 619 -18.30 2.64 -10.03
C GLN A 619 -18.36 2.91 -11.55
N ALA A 620 -19.53 2.78 -12.16
CA ALA A 620 -19.70 3.07 -13.58
C ALA A 620 -19.25 4.49 -13.95
N SER A 621 -19.55 5.48 -13.11
CA SER A 621 -19.17 6.88 -13.34
C SER A 621 -17.66 7.16 -13.28
N ARG A 622 -16.87 6.27 -12.65
CA ARG A 622 -15.41 6.41 -12.51
C ARG A 622 -14.63 5.66 -13.60
N ILE A 623 -15.30 4.87 -14.42
CA ILE A 623 -14.65 4.18 -15.55
C ILE A 623 -14.18 5.24 -16.57
N PRO A 624 -12.87 5.30 -16.90
CA PRO A 624 -12.38 6.25 -17.89
C PRO A 624 -13.13 6.15 -19.22
N GLY A 625 -13.59 7.28 -19.76
CA GLY A 625 -14.33 7.35 -21.02
C GLY A 625 -15.85 7.15 -20.90
N ILE A 626 -16.40 6.89 -19.72
CA ILE A 626 -17.84 6.97 -19.48
C ILE A 626 -18.24 8.44 -19.26
N ARG A 627 -19.22 8.92 -20.00
CA ARG A 627 -19.69 10.30 -19.92
C ARG A 627 -20.83 10.46 -18.93
N PRO A 628 -21.04 11.66 -18.34
CA PRO A 628 -22.19 11.91 -17.46
C PRO A 628 -23.55 11.59 -18.11
N SER A 629 -23.69 11.79 -19.43
CA SER A 629 -24.89 11.41 -20.19
C SER A 629 -25.13 9.90 -20.17
N ASP A 630 -24.07 9.08 -20.31
CA ASP A 630 -24.19 7.62 -20.29
C ASP A 630 -24.62 7.12 -18.90
N ILE A 631 -24.15 7.79 -17.83
CA ILE A 631 -24.58 7.50 -16.45
C ILE A 631 -26.06 7.81 -16.26
N MET A 632 -26.55 8.92 -16.81
CA MET A 632 -27.99 9.25 -16.72
C MET A 632 -28.85 8.21 -17.44
N VAL A 633 -28.47 7.79 -18.64
CA VAL A 633 -29.13 6.74 -19.40
C VAL A 633 -29.14 5.42 -18.61
N LEU A 634 -27.98 5.04 -18.03
CA LEU A 634 -27.87 3.83 -17.23
C LEU A 634 -28.74 3.88 -15.95
N MET A 635 -28.84 5.04 -15.29
CA MET A 635 -29.70 5.22 -14.11
C MET A 635 -31.18 5.05 -14.44
N VAL A 636 -31.61 5.43 -15.65
CA VAL A 636 -32.98 5.23 -16.11
C VAL A 636 -33.23 3.76 -16.45
N ALA A 637 -32.27 3.09 -17.08
CA ALA A 637 -32.39 1.69 -17.50
C ALA A 637 -32.38 0.68 -16.35
N ILE A 638 -31.85 1.05 -15.19
CA ILE A 638 -31.79 0.19 -13.99
C ILE A 638 -33.07 0.31 -13.12
N LYS A 639 -33.84 1.38 -13.28
CA LYS A 639 -35.14 1.54 -12.59
C LYS A 639 -36.22 0.65 -13.23
#